data_a57b5a8d64aaf4adc5d49de6e676778a
#
_entry.id   a57b5a8d64aaf4adc5d49de6e676778a
#
_cell.length_a   1.000
_cell.length_b   1.000
_cell.length_c   1.000
_cell.angle_alpha   90.00
_cell.angle_beta   90.00
_cell.angle_gamma   90.00
#
_symmetry.space_group_name_H-M   'P 1'
#
loop_
_entity.id
_entity.type
_entity.pdbx_description
1 polymer ?
#
loop_
_entity_poly.entity_id
_entity_poly.type
_entity_poly.pdbx_seq_one_letter_code
_entity_poly.pdbx_strand_id
1 'polypeptide(L)'
;MKCGTRSLAVLGALALSAMGLVPAAWAADAGQSGAVEASQSGAAQTEGTQAQSGAAQPEEPTQPAHSSAPETSAQSGEASPGLVDTPIPDIQAVGAGDDSAMVGATVTTLGVVTAAYPAAESGLGATLDGYTIQTPGSGGAWDEGRASSDALFVYAGKNGQVPAIGTCVRVTGTVGEFPATTAKENPQSLTQLAATSVSNVEGCQAVTPTPVTGVPTPDQAEPYESMLLAPQGTWTITDNYQTNQYGTLALTPGESPLRAATDVVAPGAAARDYEAANAARVIALDDGTNTNLLNGAATEAAYAYLANGSPARVGYHVSFAGPVVLEPRHGSFVFQPTSMVAGHPDRSPVTITGQRPSAPAVGGDTRVATFNVLNYFSDLGVDEAGCKGYPDRTGAFVTAKKCKVRGAFSREAFANQEAKIVSAINALGADVVALEEIENPVAVGVGMDRDASLARLVEALNKAAGSGTWAYVPSPQIVPEAEDVIRVAFIYKSATVAPVGESLIDDDPAFTGLARQPLAQEFARVTAERSAPASFVVIANHFKSKGSVPEGAGEGNVDNGDGQGNANAIRVAQAQALASFAARFSDKPTLLVGDFNSYSQEDPIKALETAGWAHVSGAGEASYVYSGRSGSLDHVFANAAAKPLLAGVTSWAVNAQESIAFEYSRAGMNAHLAIEADNPYRSSDHNPELIGLTLSGGGEPAPTPSTNPSTDPSEAPSPAPASSQAPSPAPQRGLSQGTTASTRTTPSRQTRTPSNLARTGTDADRAVGLGVLLAAAGGGLLLVARRVRRRG
;
A
#
# COMPACT_ATOMS: atom_id res chain seq x y z
N MET A 1 -43.98 -6.10 53.96
CA MET A 1 -44.89 -7.24 53.69
C MET A 1 -44.53 -7.74 52.32
N LYS A 2 -43.79 -8.75 52.27
CA LYS A 2 -44.02 -10.16 51.83
C LYS A 2 -44.58 -10.32 50.43
N CYS A 3 -43.77 -10.90 49.61
CA CYS A 3 -43.96 -12.10 48.74
C CYS A 3 -44.66 -11.84 47.43
N GLY A 4 -44.19 -12.34 46.31
CA GLY A 4 -43.67 -13.64 46.00
C GLY A 4 -43.34 -13.81 44.51
N THR A 5 -42.41 -14.65 44.29
CA THR A 5 -41.92 -15.31 43.11
C THR A 5 -42.96 -15.90 42.16
N ARG A 6 -42.66 -15.91 40.84
CA ARG A 6 -42.75 -17.16 39.99
C ARG A 6 -42.03 -16.98 38.65
N SER A 7 -41.13 -17.92 38.42
CA SER A 7 -40.43 -18.21 37.20
C SER A 7 -41.38 -18.76 36.12
N LEU A 8 -41.12 -18.40 34.84
CA LEU A 8 -41.45 -19.27 33.71
C LEU A 8 -40.30 -19.22 32.71
N ALA A 9 -39.73 -20.39 32.47
CA ALA A 9 -38.74 -20.67 31.45
C ALA A 9 -39.44 -20.81 30.10
N VAL A 10 -38.86 -20.21 29.03
CA VAL A 10 -39.13 -20.62 27.66
C VAL A 10 -37.81 -20.84 26.97
N LEU A 11 -37.63 -22.10 26.54
CA LEU A 11 -36.56 -22.55 25.64
C LEU A 11 -36.75 -21.83 24.29
N GLY A 12 -35.69 -21.18 23.82
CA GLY A 12 -35.57 -20.72 22.43
C GLY A 12 -34.22 -21.20 21.90
N ALA A 13 -34.27 -21.91 20.80
CA ALA A 13 -33.16 -22.61 20.15
C ALA A 13 -32.02 -21.67 19.73
N LEU A 14 -30.79 -22.03 20.10
CA LEU A 14 -29.57 -21.48 19.51
C LEU A 14 -29.44 -21.99 18.08
N ALA A 15 -29.51 -21.09 17.13
CA ALA A 15 -28.89 -21.27 15.83
C ALA A 15 -27.51 -20.57 15.89
N LEU A 16 -26.45 -21.34 16.04
CA LEU A 16 -25.10 -20.86 15.79
C LEU A 16 -24.92 -20.67 14.29
N SER A 17 -24.93 -19.44 13.84
CA SER A 17 -24.35 -19.07 12.55
C SER A 17 -22.85 -18.88 12.79
N ALA A 18 -22.03 -19.75 12.27
CA ALA A 18 -20.59 -19.57 12.17
C ALA A 18 -20.34 -18.45 11.17
N MET A 19 -20.06 -17.25 11.67
CA MET A 19 -19.45 -16.20 10.85
C MET A 19 -17.94 -16.47 10.82
N GLY A 20 -17.46 -16.87 9.64
CA GLY A 20 -16.04 -16.93 9.33
C GLY A 20 -15.43 -15.55 9.42
N LEU A 21 -14.54 -15.36 10.39
CA LEU A 21 -13.63 -14.23 10.45
C LEU A 21 -12.61 -14.42 9.31
N VAL A 22 -12.71 -13.59 8.29
CA VAL A 22 -11.65 -13.45 7.29
C VAL A 22 -10.46 -12.83 7.99
N PRO A 23 -9.27 -13.45 8.02
CA PRO A 23 -8.10 -12.84 8.62
C PRO A 23 -7.68 -11.65 7.76
N ALA A 24 -7.65 -10.46 8.36
CA ALA A 24 -7.01 -9.29 7.81
C ALA A 24 -5.47 -9.49 7.87
N ALA A 25 -4.93 -10.28 6.95
CA ALA A 25 -3.50 -10.57 6.88
C ALA A 25 -2.68 -9.43 6.22
N TRP A 26 -3.28 -8.29 5.93
CA TRP A 26 -2.67 -7.19 5.18
C TRP A 26 -2.57 -5.87 5.96
N ALA A 27 -2.82 -5.85 7.27
CA ALA A 27 -2.64 -4.66 8.08
C ALA A 27 -1.19 -4.56 8.55
N ALA A 28 -0.32 -3.99 7.75
CA ALA A 28 0.97 -3.50 8.22
C ALA A 28 0.79 -2.11 8.82
N ASP A 29 1.27 -1.98 10.02
CA ASP A 29 1.33 -0.87 10.94
C ASP A 29 1.74 0.45 10.24
N ALA A 30 0.81 1.29 9.91
CA ALA A 30 1.05 2.66 9.48
C ALA A 30 0.57 3.60 10.59
N GLY A 31 1.54 4.15 11.33
CA GLY A 31 1.36 5.35 12.14
C GLY A 31 0.67 5.18 13.49
N GLN A 32 1.33 4.60 14.47
CA GLN A 32 1.01 4.82 15.87
C GLN A 32 1.89 5.93 16.46
N SER A 33 1.32 7.10 16.60
CA SER A 33 1.79 8.10 17.57
C SER A 33 0.97 7.94 18.85
N GLY A 34 1.55 7.36 19.87
CA GLY A 34 0.88 7.20 21.17
C GLY A 34 1.84 7.15 22.33
N ALA A 35 1.66 8.08 23.19
CA ALA A 35 1.98 8.26 24.61
C ALA A 35 3.03 7.37 25.30
N VAL A 36 3.89 8.08 26.03
CA VAL A 36 4.97 7.68 26.92
C VAL A 36 4.42 7.08 28.22
N GLU A 37 5.02 5.99 28.69
CA GLU A 37 5.25 5.78 30.12
C GLU A 37 6.61 5.18 30.38
N ALA A 38 7.31 5.83 31.33
CA ALA A 38 8.61 5.48 31.83
C ALA A 38 8.50 4.55 33.05
N SER A 39 9.37 3.55 33.12
CA SER A 39 9.87 3.08 34.42
C SER A 39 11.22 2.40 34.29
N GLN A 40 12.06 2.81 35.25
CA GLN A 40 13.47 2.52 35.43
C GLN A 40 13.75 1.17 36.07
N SER A 41 15.01 0.79 35.93
CA SER A 41 15.89 0.01 36.78
C SER A 41 16.28 -1.35 36.19
N GLY A 42 17.51 -1.78 36.25
CA GLY A 42 18.72 -1.48 36.90
C GLY A 42 19.75 -2.56 36.54
N ALA A 43 20.99 -2.21 36.71
CA ALA A 43 22.20 -2.91 36.30
C ALA A 43 22.48 -4.24 36.99
N ALA A 44 23.23 -5.13 36.29
CA ALA A 44 24.44 -5.78 36.92
C ALA A 44 25.28 -6.48 35.84
N GLN A 45 26.56 -6.21 35.92
CA GLN A 45 27.67 -6.83 35.19
C GLN A 45 27.99 -8.21 35.75
N THR A 46 28.59 -9.09 34.94
CA THR A 46 29.84 -9.82 35.36
C THR A 46 30.53 -10.46 34.14
N GLU A 47 31.85 -10.45 34.26
CA GLU A 47 32.91 -10.80 33.33
C GLU A 47 33.19 -12.32 33.19
N GLY A 48 33.95 -12.62 32.13
CA GLY A 48 35.00 -13.67 32.17
C GLY A 48 34.68 -14.89 31.31
N THR A 49 35.48 -15.48 30.51
CA THR A 49 36.94 -15.53 30.25
C THR A 49 37.16 -16.42 29.00
N GLN A 50 38.27 -16.18 28.32
CA GLN A 50 38.83 -16.83 27.12
C GLN A 50 39.13 -18.33 27.28
N ALA A 51 39.11 -19.06 26.13
CA ALA A 51 40.24 -19.94 25.79
C ALA A 51 40.24 -20.35 24.29
N GLN A 52 41.43 -20.29 23.74
CA GLN A 52 41.87 -20.62 22.38
C GLN A 52 42.14 -22.11 22.18
N SER A 53 42.31 -22.45 20.93
CA SER A 53 43.13 -23.45 20.24
C SER A 53 42.32 -24.41 19.41
N GLY A 54 42.71 -24.85 18.23
CA GLY A 54 43.86 -24.79 17.40
C GLY A 54 43.65 -25.80 16.25
N ALA A 55 44.33 -25.56 15.15
CA ALA A 55 44.27 -26.25 13.86
C ALA A 55 44.63 -27.73 13.87
N ALA A 56 44.16 -28.47 12.86
CA ALA A 56 45.01 -29.30 12.00
C ALA A 56 44.14 -30.09 10.98
N GLN A 57 44.48 -29.99 9.68
CA GLN A 57 44.30 -31.06 8.69
C GLN A 57 45.51 -31.98 8.79
N PRO A 58 45.42 -33.29 8.33
CA PRO A 58 45.94 -33.60 7.03
C PRO A 58 45.32 -34.82 6.28
N GLU A 59 45.48 -34.77 4.96
CA GLU A 59 45.91 -35.79 3.99
C GLU A 59 45.10 -37.07 3.70
N GLU A 60 44.86 -37.22 2.36
CA GLU A 60 44.60 -38.45 1.60
C GLU A 60 45.72 -39.48 1.78
N PRO A 61 45.42 -40.77 1.48
CA PRO A 61 46.07 -41.38 0.34
C PRO A 61 45.30 -42.44 -0.47
N THR A 62 45.52 -42.35 -1.80
CA THR A 62 45.81 -43.38 -2.83
C THR A 62 45.11 -44.73 -2.86
N GLN A 63 44.60 -45.00 -4.10
CA GLN A 63 44.27 -46.30 -4.70
C GLN A 63 45.43 -47.31 -4.72
N PRO A 64 45.09 -48.58 -4.94
CA PRO A 64 45.57 -49.25 -6.13
C PRO A 64 44.54 -50.15 -6.83
N ALA A 65 44.87 -50.45 -8.10
CA ALA A 65 44.18 -51.07 -9.18
C ALA A 65 44.22 -52.61 -9.25
N HIS A 66 43.37 -53.09 -10.21
CA HIS A 66 43.31 -54.36 -10.96
C HIS A 66 42.80 -55.66 -10.29
N SER A 67 41.77 -56.29 -10.90
CA SER A 67 42.00 -57.24 -11.99
C SER A 67 40.70 -58.02 -12.36
N SER A 68 40.46 -58.09 -13.68
CA SER A 68 39.87 -59.21 -14.49
C SER A 68 38.51 -59.86 -14.17
N ALA A 69 37.68 -59.82 -15.22
CA ALA A 69 36.50 -60.64 -15.46
C ALA A 69 36.78 -62.13 -15.55
N PRO A 70 35.70 -63.00 -15.50
CA PRO A 70 35.14 -63.56 -16.71
C PRO A 70 33.59 -63.74 -16.77
N GLU A 71 33.17 -64.00 -17.98
CA GLU A 71 31.88 -64.09 -18.62
C GLU A 71 30.83 -65.11 -18.07
N THR A 72 29.62 -64.77 -18.50
CA THR A 72 28.43 -65.61 -18.86
C THR A 72 27.63 -66.33 -17.83
N SER A 73 26.42 -65.87 -17.66
CA SER A 73 25.21 -66.69 -17.91
C SER A 73 23.95 -65.81 -18.04
N ALA A 74 23.27 -65.98 -19.16
CA ALA A 74 21.96 -65.38 -19.43
C ALA A 74 20.93 -65.95 -18.44
N GLN A 75 20.28 -65.08 -17.69
CA GLN A 75 19.00 -65.33 -17.03
C GLN A 75 17.97 -64.32 -17.49
N SER A 76 16.90 -64.85 -18.05
CA SER A 76 15.68 -64.22 -18.43
C SER A 76 15.25 -63.13 -17.47
N GLY A 77 15.13 -61.85 -17.97
CA GLY A 77 14.63 -60.75 -17.22
C GLY A 77 13.16 -60.93 -16.85
N GLU A 78 12.89 -61.06 -15.58
CA GLU A 78 11.62 -60.64 -15.02
C GLU A 78 11.64 -59.08 -15.09
N ALA A 79 10.69 -58.53 -15.83
CA ALA A 79 10.42 -57.11 -15.85
C ALA A 79 10.08 -56.72 -14.42
N SER A 80 10.87 -55.81 -13.80
CA SER A 80 10.48 -55.17 -12.56
C SER A 80 9.05 -54.63 -12.73
N PRO A 81 8.17 -54.77 -11.76
CA PRO A 81 6.84 -54.20 -11.84
C PRO A 81 7.02 -52.71 -12.13
N GLY A 82 6.51 -52.26 -13.27
CA GLY A 82 6.57 -50.88 -13.68
C GLY A 82 5.98 -50.02 -12.54
N LEU A 83 6.72 -49.03 -12.09
CA LEU A 83 6.23 -48.01 -11.18
C LEU A 83 4.94 -47.45 -11.78
N VAL A 84 3.81 -47.70 -11.13
CA VAL A 84 2.52 -47.17 -11.55
C VAL A 84 2.51 -45.71 -11.08
N ASP A 85 2.43 -44.76 -12.03
CA ASP A 85 2.32 -43.32 -11.72
C ASP A 85 1.00 -43.10 -10.96
N THR A 86 1.06 -42.38 -9.84
CA THR A 86 -0.12 -41.87 -9.13
C THR A 86 -0.59 -40.63 -9.86
N PRO A 87 -1.86 -40.55 -10.34
CA PRO A 87 -2.39 -39.33 -10.97
C PRO A 87 -2.30 -38.12 -10.04
N ILE A 88 -1.96 -36.96 -10.56
CA ILE A 88 -1.90 -35.72 -9.76
C ILE A 88 -3.25 -35.46 -9.06
N PRO A 89 -4.43 -35.59 -9.72
CA PRO A 89 -5.71 -35.37 -9.03
C PRO A 89 -5.95 -36.28 -7.81
N ASP A 90 -5.36 -37.49 -7.79
CA ASP A 90 -5.45 -38.39 -6.62
C ASP A 90 -4.56 -37.88 -5.47
N ILE A 91 -3.41 -37.27 -5.81
CA ILE A 91 -2.53 -36.64 -4.80
C ILE A 91 -3.18 -35.39 -4.21
N GLN A 92 -3.86 -34.64 -5.04
CA GLN A 92 -4.58 -33.41 -4.67
C GLN A 92 -5.97 -33.67 -4.05
N ALA A 93 -6.40 -34.91 -3.99
CA ALA A 93 -7.68 -35.26 -3.38
C ALA A 93 -7.68 -34.89 -1.89
N VAL A 94 -8.61 -34.02 -1.51
CA VAL A 94 -8.71 -33.48 -0.14
C VAL A 94 -9.11 -34.54 0.85
N GLY A 95 -8.39 -34.60 1.98
CA GLY A 95 -8.67 -35.48 3.12
C GLY A 95 -9.50 -34.80 4.21
N ALA A 96 -8.82 -34.30 5.23
CA ALA A 96 -9.46 -33.56 6.32
C ALA A 96 -9.03 -32.08 6.27
N GLY A 97 -9.99 -31.17 6.09
CA GLY A 97 -9.69 -29.78 5.81
C GLY A 97 -9.26 -29.63 4.34
N ASP A 98 -8.25 -28.82 4.08
CA ASP A 98 -7.69 -28.59 2.74
C ASP A 98 -6.47 -29.48 2.43
N ASP A 99 -6.03 -30.29 3.39
CA ASP A 99 -4.86 -31.17 3.26
C ASP A 99 -5.13 -32.36 2.34
N SER A 100 -4.12 -32.73 1.54
CA SER A 100 -4.14 -33.97 0.77
C SER A 100 -4.37 -35.19 1.65
N ALA A 101 -5.23 -36.11 1.20
CA ALA A 101 -5.43 -37.42 1.85
C ALA A 101 -4.16 -38.29 1.85
N MET A 102 -3.14 -37.95 1.04
CA MET A 102 -1.90 -38.70 0.86
C MET A 102 -0.70 -38.08 1.61
N VAL A 103 -0.90 -37.14 2.51
CA VAL A 103 0.19 -36.57 3.32
C VAL A 103 1.03 -37.66 3.98
N GLY A 104 2.36 -37.56 3.80
CA GLY A 104 3.33 -38.55 4.29
C GLY A 104 3.56 -39.77 3.38
N ALA A 105 2.74 -39.95 2.34
CA ALA A 105 2.95 -41.01 1.37
C ALA A 105 4.10 -40.67 0.41
N THR A 106 4.87 -41.71 0.00
CA THR A 106 5.82 -41.62 -1.08
C THR A 106 5.14 -42.07 -2.37
N VAL A 107 5.08 -41.17 -3.35
CA VAL A 107 4.42 -41.39 -4.66
C VAL A 107 5.36 -41.12 -5.82
N THR A 108 5.02 -41.70 -6.98
CA THR A 108 5.62 -41.33 -8.26
C THR A 108 4.51 -40.78 -9.13
N THR A 109 4.73 -39.63 -9.75
CA THR A 109 3.74 -38.99 -10.62
C THR A 109 4.37 -38.41 -11.90
N LEU A 110 3.55 -38.13 -12.91
CA LEU A 110 3.94 -37.62 -14.22
C LEU A 110 3.28 -36.25 -14.45
N GLY A 111 4.06 -35.26 -14.87
CA GLY A 111 3.53 -33.96 -15.20
C GLY A 111 4.40 -33.15 -16.15
N VAL A 112 3.83 -32.13 -16.78
CA VAL A 112 4.54 -31.14 -17.57
C VAL A 112 4.85 -29.93 -16.68
N VAL A 113 6.07 -29.46 -16.66
CA VAL A 113 6.50 -28.29 -15.89
C VAL A 113 5.82 -27.04 -16.43
N THR A 114 5.04 -26.37 -15.60
CA THR A 114 4.26 -25.16 -15.95
C THR A 114 4.85 -23.88 -15.37
N ALA A 115 5.59 -23.98 -14.24
CA ALA A 115 6.31 -22.87 -13.63
C ALA A 115 7.63 -23.36 -13.02
N ALA A 116 8.64 -22.48 -12.97
CA ALA A 116 9.99 -22.84 -12.53
C ALA A 116 10.65 -21.72 -11.74
N TYR A 117 11.12 -22.01 -10.51
CA TYR A 117 11.70 -21.06 -9.57
C TYR A 117 13.05 -21.58 -9.03
N PRO A 118 14.11 -21.61 -9.89
CA PRO A 118 15.40 -22.16 -9.51
C PRO A 118 16.15 -21.27 -8.51
N ALA A 119 16.67 -21.85 -7.45
CA ALA A 119 17.43 -21.16 -6.42
C ALA A 119 18.65 -20.40 -6.97
N ALA A 120 19.28 -20.91 -8.02
CA ALA A 120 20.49 -20.33 -8.61
C ALA A 120 20.27 -19.01 -9.34
N GLU A 121 19.03 -18.67 -9.74
CA GLU A 121 18.72 -17.43 -10.45
C GLU A 121 18.49 -16.25 -9.51
N SER A 122 18.30 -16.52 -8.24
CA SER A 122 18.04 -15.46 -7.28
C SER A 122 19.34 -14.91 -6.72
N GLY A 123 19.83 -13.83 -7.24
CA GLY A 123 20.74 -12.95 -6.50
C GLY A 123 20.10 -12.42 -5.19
N LEU A 124 18.86 -12.84 -4.86
CA LEU A 124 18.01 -12.32 -3.81
C LEU A 124 18.00 -13.16 -2.52
N GLY A 125 18.58 -14.35 -2.54
CA GLY A 125 18.80 -15.19 -1.33
C GLY A 125 17.62 -16.06 -0.88
N ALA A 126 16.40 -15.88 -1.39
CA ALA A 126 15.26 -16.76 -1.11
C ALA A 126 14.40 -16.91 -2.36
N THR A 127 14.15 -18.17 -2.76
CA THR A 127 13.24 -18.54 -3.85
C THR A 127 12.22 -19.53 -3.32
N LEU A 128 11.31 -19.95 -4.19
CA LEU A 128 10.36 -21.01 -3.88
C LEU A 128 11.05 -22.39 -3.89
N ASP A 129 12.29 -22.49 -4.36
CA ASP A 129 13.14 -23.68 -4.39
C ASP A 129 12.45 -24.88 -5.06
N GLY A 130 11.63 -24.64 -6.09
CA GLY A 130 10.82 -25.68 -6.70
C GLY A 130 10.26 -25.31 -8.07
N TYR A 131 9.30 -26.08 -8.49
CA TYR A 131 8.59 -25.90 -9.75
C TYR A 131 7.20 -26.51 -9.68
N THR A 132 6.31 -26.09 -10.58
CA THR A 132 4.96 -26.64 -10.68
C THR A 132 4.87 -27.60 -11.84
N ILE A 133 4.22 -28.75 -11.66
CA ILE A 133 3.88 -29.67 -12.73
C ILE A 133 2.38 -29.82 -12.86
N GLN A 134 1.90 -30.08 -14.09
CA GLN A 134 0.48 -30.27 -14.34
C GLN A 134 0.28 -31.50 -15.24
N THR A 135 -0.81 -32.23 -15.06
CA THR A 135 -1.19 -33.43 -15.82
C THR A 135 -1.11 -33.14 -17.33
N PRO A 136 -0.38 -33.96 -18.12
CA PRO A 136 -0.26 -33.74 -19.57
C PRO A 136 -1.60 -33.63 -20.28
N GLY A 137 -1.77 -32.57 -21.10
CA GLY A 137 -2.97 -32.31 -21.87
C GLY A 137 -4.16 -31.74 -21.10
N SER A 138 -4.00 -31.49 -19.79
CA SER A 138 -5.05 -30.88 -18.96
C SER A 138 -5.16 -29.36 -19.13
N GLY A 139 -6.18 -28.75 -18.52
CA GLY A 139 -6.52 -27.31 -18.59
C GLY A 139 -7.46 -26.96 -19.73
N GLY A 140 -7.46 -25.71 -20.18
CA GLY A 140 -8.21 -25.20 -21.33
C GLY A 140 -9.62 -24.69 -21.03
N ALA A 141 -10.32 -25.19 -20.01
CA ALA A 141 -11.64 -24.71 -19.64
C ALA A 141 -11.77 -24.65 -18.11
N TRP A 142 -12.49 -23.62 -17.65
CA TRP A 142 -12.92 -23.58 -16.24
C TRP A 142 -14.10 -24.56 -16.05
N ASP A 143 -14.00 -25.42 -15.06
CA ASP A 143 -15.02 -26.41 -14.68
C ASP A 143 -15.39 -26.20 -13.20
N GLU A 144 -16.59 -25.67 -12.93
CA GLU A 144 -17.09 -25.46 -11.57
C GLU A 144 -17.36 -26.76 -10.81
N GLY A 145 -17.43 -27.89 -11.51
CA GLY A 145 -17.62 -29.22 -10.92
C GLY A 145 -16.32 -29.98 -10.64
N ARG A 146 -15.16 -29.34 -10.84
CA ARG A 146 -13.84 -29.96 -10.58
C ARG A 146 -13.69 -30.32 -9.12
N ALA A 147 -13.27 -31.57 -8.84
CA ALA A 147 -13.17 -32.11 -7.48
C ALA A 147 -11.76 -31.97 -6.89
N SER A 148 -10.71 -31.97 -7.72
CA SER A 148 -9.32 -31.87 -7.30
C SER A 148 -8.46 -31.25 -8.42
N SER A 149 -7.28 -30.72 -8.06
CA SER A 149 -6.39 -30.09 -9.02
C SER A 149 -5.66 -31.10 -9.92
N ASP A 150 -5.44 -30.70 -11.18
CA ASP A 150 -4.54 -31.41 -12.12
C ASP A 150 -3.07 -30.98 -11.98
N ALA A 151 -2.73 -30.11 -11.02
CA ALA A 151 -1.37 -29.59 -10.86
C ALA A 151 -0.84 -29.77 -9.43
N LEU A 152 0.47 -29.74 -9.28
CA LEU A 152 1.15 -30.03 -8.02
C LEU A 152 2.46 -29.23 -7.96
N PHE A 153 2.72 -28.60 -6.81
CA PHE A 153 4.02 -27.99 -6.56
C PHE A 153 5.06 -29.07 -6.19
N VAL A 154 6.25 -29.01 -6.78
CA VAL A 154 7.37 -29.91 -6.51
C VAL A 154 8.47 -29.12 -5.82
N TYR A 155 8.69 -29.39 -4.55
CA TYR A 155 9.80 -28.83 -3.80
C TYR A 155 11.09 -29.57 -4.14
N ALA A 156 12.02 -28.90 -4.82
CA ALA A 156 13.31 -29.47 -5.23
C ALA A 156 14.40 -29.27 -4.19
N GLY A 157 14.17 -28.39 -3.21
CA GLY A 157 15.17 -28.00 -2.21
C GLY A 157 16.21 -27.03 -2.78
N LYS A 158 16.98 -26.41 -1.89
CA LYS A 158 17.95 -25.33 -2.24
C LYS A 158 18.98 -25.66 -3.30
N ASN A 159 19.32 -26.95 -3.44
CA ASN A 159 20.33 -27.42 -4.39
C ASN A 159 19.72 -28.37 -5.44
N GLY A 160 18.40 -28.52 -5.46
CA GLY A 160 17.71 -29.38 -6.40
C GLY A 160 17.71 -28.83 -7.82
N GLN A 161 17.63 -29.73 -8.78
CA GLN A 161 17.47 -29.34 -10.19
C GLN A 161 16.00 -28.97 -10.43
N VAL A 162 15.80 -27.80 -11.04
CA VAL A 162 14.51 -27.33 -11.52
C VAL A 162 14.49 -27.47 -13.05
N PRO A 163 13.63 -28.36 -13.60
CA PRO A 163 13.54 -28.56 -15.03
C PRO A 163 12.95 -27.31 -15.72
N ALA A 164 13.26 -27.12 -17.01
CA ALA A 164 12.71 -26.01 -17.80
C ALA A 164 11.20 -26.16 -17.99
N ILE A 165 10.48 -25.05 -18.06
CA ILE A 165 9.04 -24.99 -18.39
C ILE A 165 8.80 -25.71 -19.73
N GLY A 166 7.74 -26.53 -19.79
CA GLY A 166 7.39 -27.36 -20.95
C GLY A 166 8.04 -28.75 -20.92
N THR A 167 8.99 -29.01 -20.00
CA THR A 167 9.60 -30.37 -19.89
C THR A 167 8.59 -31.28 -19.21
N CYS A 168 8.41 -32.49 -19.80
CA CYS A 168 7.65 -33.55 -19.11
C CYS A 168 8.57 -34.33 -18.17
N VAL A 169 8.13 -34.51 -16.94
CA VAL A 169 8.93 -35.15 -15.89
C VAL A 169 8.14 -36.20 -15.16
N ARG A 170 8.83 -37.28 -14.78
CA ARG A 170 8.36 -38.23 -13.77
C ARG A 170 9.10 -37.94 -12.47
N VAL A 171 8.34 -37.65 -11.41
CA VAL A 171 8.86 -37.25 -10.12
C VAL A 171 8.46 -38.25 -9.07
N THR A 172 9.42 -38.70 -8.28
CA THR A 172 9.16 -39.50 -7.03
C THR A 172 9.47 -38.60 -5.84
N GLY A 173 8.60 -38.60 -4.84
CA GLY A 173 8.78 -37.80 -3.63
C GLY A 173 7.77 -38.09 -2.55
N THR A 174 7.85 -37.35 -1.46
CA THR A 174 6.91 -37.47 -0.33
C THR A 174 5.92 -36.33 -0.37
N VAL A 175 4.62 -36.64 -0.30
CA VAL A 175 3.54 -35.66 -0.25
C VAL A 175 3.55 -34.95 1.11
N GLY A 176 3.41 -33.66 1.12
CA GLY A 176 3.34 -32.81 2.31
C GLY A 176 2.57 -31.54 2.06
N GLU A 177 2.24 -30.82 3.13
CA GLU A 177 1.56 -29.52 3.09
C GLU A 177 2.50 -28.39 3.50
N PHE A 178 2.37 -27.25 2.87
CA PHE A 178 3.12 -26.05 3.20
C PHE A 178 2.21 -24.80 3.27
N PRO A 179 2.22 -24.07 4.40
CA PRO A 179 2.86 -24.40 5.67
C PRO A 179 2.21 -25.63 6.31
N ALA A 180 3.01 -26.44 7.02
CA ALA A 180 2.47 -27.61 7.71
C ALA A 180 1.34 -27.17 8.66
N THR A 181 0.21 -27.86 8.60
CA THR A 181 -1.09 -27.52 9.21
C THR A 181 -1.16 -27.46 10.73
N THR A 182 -0.07 -27.26 11.45
CA THR A 182 -0.11 -26.98 12.89
C THR A 182 -0.56 -25.54 13.22
N ALA A 183 -0.65 -24.66 12.24
CA ALA A 183 -1.15 -23.31 12.41
C ALA A 183 -2.64 -23.26 12.07
N LYS A 184 -3.50 -23.33 13.09
CA LYS A 184 -4.97 -23.15 12.98
C LYS A 184 -5.42 -21.79 12.42
N GLU A 185 -4.49 -20.96 12.00
CA GLU A 185 -4.72 -19.60 11.54
C GLU A 185 -4.57 -19.46 10.01
N ASN A 186 -4.20 -20.54 9.32
CA ASN A 186 -4.02 -20.52 7.86
C ASN A 186 -4.79 -21.67 7.24
N PRO A 187 -6.05 -21.47 6.83
CA PRO A 187 -6.91 -22.55 6.35
C PRO A 187 -6.51 -23.07 4.96
N GLN A 188 -5.59 -22.43 4.26
CA GLN A 188 -5.17 -22.82 2.92
C GLN A 188 -3.70 -23.20 2.93
N SER A 189 -3.42 -24.50 2.76
CA SER A 189 -2.08 -25.03 2.59
C SER A 189 -1.82 -25.33 1.11
N LEU A 190 -0.54 -25.40 0.75
CA LEU A 190 -0.07 -25.81 -0.58
C LEU A 190 0.31 -27.29 -0.50
N THR A 191 -0.41 -28.16 -1.20
CA THR A 191 0.00 -29.55 -1.40
C THR A 191 1.28 -29.59 -2.24
N GLN A 192 2.33 -30.18 -1.71
CA GLN A 192 3.63 -30.27 -2.38
C GLN A 192 4.21 -31.69 -2.36
N LEU A 193 5.04 -31.97 -3.34
CA LEU A 193 5.84 -33.18 -3.43
C LEU A 193 7.31 -32.84 -3.13
N ALA A 194 7.83 -33.27 -1.98
CA ALA A 194 9.26 -33.16 -1.69
C ALA A 194 10.03 -34.19 -2.53
N ALA A 195 10.64 -33.74 -3.63
CA ALA A 195 11.23 -34.59 -4.64
C ALA A 195 12.47 -35.34 -4.14
N THR A 196 12.52 -36.67 -4.39
CA THR A 196 13.69 -37.50 -4.15
C THR A 196 14.36 -37.94 -5.45
N SER A 197 13.61 -38.04 -6.56
CA SER A 197 14.15 -38.29 -7.88
C SER A 197 13.29 -37.63 -8.95
N VAL A 198 13.93 -37.19 -10.04
CA VAL A 198 13.31 -36.57 -11.20
C VAL A 198 13.93 -37.17 -12.47
N SER A 199 13.10 -37.51 -13.44
CA SER A 199 13.57 -37.97 -14.75
C SER A 199 12.70 -37.36 -15.88
N ASN A 200 13.34 -36.98 -16.97
CA ASN A 200 12.63 -36.49 -18.15
C ASN A 200 11.90 -37.62 -18.86
N VAL A 201 10.72 -37.31 -19.37
CA VAL A 201 9.89 -38.19 -20.20
C VAL A 201 9.58 -37.47 -21.51
N GLU A 202 9.60 -38.18 -22.61
CA GLU A 202 9.27 -37.59 -23.92
C GLU A 202 7.81 -37.90 -24.32
N GLY A 203 7.26 -37.04 -25.22
CA GLY A 203 5.99 -37.32 -25.88
C GLY A 203 4.73 -36.94 -25.06
N CYS A 204 4.87 -36.13 -24.01
CA CYS A 204 3.71 -35.61 -23.27
C CYS A 204 2.95 -34.54 -24.05
N GLN A 205 1.64 -34.53 -23.88
CA GLN A 205 0.80 -33.44 -24.41
C GLN A 205 1.05 -32.16 -23.62
N ALA A 206 1.06 -31.02 -24.31
CA ALA A 206 1.21 -29.73 -23.68
C ALA A 206 -0.02 -29.40 -22.77
N VAL A 207 0.24 -28.68 -21.70
CA VAL A 207 -0.81 -28.09 -20.84
C VAL A 207 -1.39 -26.86 -21.51
N THR A 208 -2.70 -26.66 -21.39
CA THR A 208 -3.39 -25.47 -21.86
C THR A 208 -3.79 -24.59 -20.67
N PRO A 209 -3.39 -23.30 -20.60
CA PRO A 209 -3.81 -22.43 -19.53
C PRO A 209 -5.34 -22.33 -19.45
N THR A 210 -5.90 -22.36 -18.25
CA THR A 210 -7.35 -22.24 -18.02
C THR A 210 -7.74 -20.77 -17.92
N PRO A 211 -8.66 -20.27 -18.77
CA PRO A 211 -9.10 -18.88 -18.72
C PRO A 211 -9.88 -18.59 -17.43
N VAL A 212 -9.63 -17.43 -16.83
CA VAL A 212 -10.36 -16.92 -15.65
C VAL A 212 -10.66 -15.44 -15.82
N THR A 213 -11.88 -15.01 -15.47
CA THR A 213 -12.36 -13.63 -15.67
C THR A 213 -12.54 -12.86 -14.36
N GLY A 214 -12.40 -13.50 -13.21
CA GLY A 214 -12.60 -12.92 -11.89
C GLY A 214 -11.68 -13.57 -10.85
N VAL A 215 -11.87 -13.20 -9.60
CA VAL A 215 -11.20 -13.82 -8.46
C VAL A 215 -12.01 -15.04 -8.04
N PRO A 216 -11.44 -16.25 -8.09
CA PRO A 216 -12.12 -17.43 -7.57
C PRO A 216 -12.32 -17.32 -6.05
N THR A 217 -13.47 -17.77 -5.54
CA THR A 217 -13.63 -17.96 -4.09
C THR A 217 -12.68 -19.05 -3.61
N PRO A 218 -12.33 -19.14 -2.31
CA PRO A 218 -11.46 -20.21 -1.81
C PRO A 218 -11.92 -21.61 -2.23
N ASP A 219 -13.21 -21.92 -2.10
CA ASP A 219 -13.78 -23.21 -2.50
C ASP A 219 -13.66 -23.48 -4.02
N GLN A 220 -13.68 -22.44 -4.83
CA GLN A 220 -13.47 -22.56 -6.28
C GLN A 220 -11.99 -22.60 -6.65
N ALA A 221 -11.13 -22.02 -5.84
CA ALA A 221 -9.69 -21.95 -6.08
C ALA A 221 -8.97 -23.27 -5.73
N GLU A 222 -9.38 -23.93 -4.66
CA GLU A 222 -8.77 -25.17 -4.18
C GLU A 222 -8.66 -26.26 -5.26
N PRO A 223 -9.71 -26.58 -6.04
CA PRO A 223 -9.60 -27.55 -7.15
C PRO A 223 -8.70 -27.08 -8.31
N TYR A 224 -8.20 -25.86 -8.26
CA TYR A 224 -7.27 -25.26 -9.24
C TYR A 224 -5.90 -24.92 -8.63
N GLU A 225 -5.64 -25.35 -7.41
CA GLU A 225 -4.34 -25.17 -6.76
C GLU A 225 -3.20 -25.58 -7.69
N SER A 226 -2.17 -24.75 -7.80
CA SER A 226 -1.00 -24.97 -8.66
C SER A 226 -1.29 -25.03 -10.18
N MET A 227 -2.54 -24.90 -10.63
CA MET A 227 -2.86 -24.95 -12.07
C MET A 227 -2.47 -23.67 -12.79
N LEU A 228 -2.13 -23.84 -14.07
CA LEU A 228 -1.81 -22.76 -15.00
C LEU A 228 -3.10 -22.06 -15.45
N LEU A 229 -3.23 -20.79 -15.12
CA LEU A 229 -4.38 -19.93 -15.43
C LEU A 229 -4.01 -18.86 -16.45
N ALA A 230 -4.99 -18.42 -17.22
CA ALA A 230 -4.89 -17.28 -18.14
C ALA A 230 -5.94 -16.22 -17.74
N PRO A 231 -5.62 -15.26 -16.86
CA PRO A 231 -6.54 -14.21 -16.50
C PRO A 231 -6.92 -13.36 -17.71
N GLN A 232 -8.21 -13.13 -17.89
CA GLN A 232 -8.80 -12.45 -19.04
C GLN A 232 -9.36 -11.08 -18.67
N GLY A 233 -9.49 -10.21 -19.67
CA GLY A 233 -10.04 -8.86 -19.49
C GLY A 233 -9.09 -7.88 -18.83
N THR A 234 -9.64 -6.76 -18.41
CA THR A 234 -8.90 -5.70 -17.72
C THR A 234 -8.93 -5.95 -16.21
N TRP A 235 -7.78 -5.82 -15.57
CA TRP A 235 -7.62 -5.79 -14.12
C TRP A 235 -7.13 -4.41 -13.72
N THR A 236 -7.36 -4.02 -12.49
CA THR A 236 -6.92 -2.73 -11.95
C THR A 236 -6.11 -2.95 -10.67
N ILE A 237 -5.01 -2.23 -10.53
CA ILE A 237 -4.25 -2.20 -9.28
C ILE A 237 -5.10 -1.51 -8.21
N THR A 238 -5.41 -2.21 -7.13
CA THR A 238 -6.12 -1.67 -5.98
C THR A 238 -5.22 -1.43 -4.77
N ASP A 239 -4.10 -2.17 -4.65
CA ASP A 239 -3.07 -1.96 -3.63
C ASP A 239 -1.67 -2.14 -4.23
N ASN A 240 -0.76 -1.24 -3.86
CA ASN A 240 0.65 -1.27 -4.24
C ASN A 240 1.61 -1.11 -3.04
N TYR A 241 1.08 -1.19 -1.81
CA TYR A 241 1.87 -0.95 -0.60
C TYR A 241 2.96 -2.00 -0.41
N GLN A 242 2.63 -3.27 -0.66
CA GLN A 242 3.56 -4.39 -0.49
C GLN A 242 4.55 -4.57 -1.65
N THR A 243 4.37 -3.87 -2.76
CA THR A 243 5.31 -3.91 -3.90
C THR A 243 6.74 -3.59 -3.46
N ASN A 244 6.86 -2.71 -2.49
CA ASN A 244 8.13 -2.23 -1.95
C ASN A 244 8.85 -3.26 -1.07
N GLN A 245 8.11 -4.14 -0.39
CA GLN A 245 8.66 -5.12 0.54
C GLN A 245 8.71 -6.52 -0.05
N TYR A 246 7.65 -6.95 -0.73
CA TYR A 246 7.50 -8.31 -1.21
C TYR A 246 7.28 -8.42 -2.73
N GLY A 247 7.41 -7.30 -3.45
CA GLY A 247 7.20 -7.31 -4.90
C GLY A 247 5.76 -7.52 -5.35
N THR A 248 4.78 -7.56 -4.44
CA THR A 248 3.38 -7.90 -4.75
C THR A 248 2.52 -6.70 -5.09
N LEU A 249 1.56 -6.89 -6.00
CA LEU A 249 0.45 -5.99 -6.29
C LEU A 249 -0.86 -6.65 -5.94
N ALA A 250 -1.83 -5.93 -5.37
CA ALA A 250 -3.19 -6.42 -5.28
C ALA A 250 -4.03 -5.91 -6.46
N LEU A 251 -4.71 -6.84 -7.12
CA LEU A 251 -5.51 -6.60 -8.31
C LEU A 251 -6.99 -6.86 -8.03
N THR A 252 -7.84 -6.13 -8.75
CA THR A 252 -9.29 -6.38 -8.82
C THR A 252 -9.72 -6.44 -10.29
N PRO A 253 -10.66 -7.31 -10.68
CA PRO A 253 -11.17 -7.34 -12.05
C PRO A 253 -12.00 -6.08 -12.36
N GLY A 254 -11.87 -5.56 -13.57
CA GLY A 254 -12.55 -4.35 -14.06
C GLY A 254 -11.61 -3.16 -14.13
N GLU A 255 -12.19 -1.96 -14.35
CA GLU A 255 -11.47 -0.73 -14.72
C GLU A 255 -11.34 0.28 -13.58
N SER A 256 -11.72 -0.08 -12.35
CA SER A 256 -11.69 0.83 -11.21
C SER A 256 -11.13 0.14 -9.97
N PRO A 257 -10.32 0.82 -9.16
CA PRO A 257 -9.85 0.29 -7.90
C PRO A 257 -11.00 0.18 -6.89
N LEU A 258 -10.82 -0.62 -5.86
CA LEU A 258 -11.82 -0.78 -4.80
C LEU A 258 -11.94 0.49 -3.95
N ARG A 259 -13.16 0.78 -3.51
CA ARG A 259 -13.47 1.94 -2.67
C ARG A 259 -13.61 1.56 -1.21
N ALA A 260 -13.25 2.49 -0.30
CA ALA A 260 -13.55 2.36 1.12
C ALA A 260 -15.06 2.29 1.34
N ALA A 261 -15.52 1.34 2.16
CA ALA A 261 -16.95 1.10 2.32
C ALA A 261 -17.70 2.36 2.78
N THR A 262 -17.22 3.03 3.82
CA THR A 262 -17.87 4.22 4.37
C THR A 262 -17.63 5.51 3.56
N ASP A 263 -16.91 5.41 2.46
CA ASP A 263 -16.90 6.47 1.44
C ASP A 263 -18.09 6.37 0.48
N VAL A 264 -18.69 5.18 0.34
CA VAL A 264 -19.75 4.88 -0.62
C VAL A 264 -21.10 4.64 0.05
N VAL A 265 -21.11 3.87 1.15
CA VAL A 265 -22.32 3.48 1.87
C VAL A 265 -22.28 3.89 3.32
N ALA A 266 -23.44 3.99 3.96
CA ALA A 266 -23.54 4.32 5.39
C ALA A 266 -22.81 3.30 6.27
N PRO A 267 -22.23 3.75 7.42
CA PRO A 267 -21.63 2.87 8.41
C PRO A 267 -22.56 1.76 8.89
N GLY A 268 -21.99 0.68 9.41
CA GLY A 268 -22.74 -0.45 9.98
C GLY A 268 -22.87 -1.65 9.05
N ALA A 269 -24.07 -2.25 8.93
CA ALA A 269 -24.28 -3.46 8.15
C ALA A 269 -23.92 -3.26 6.66
N ALA A 270 -24.37 -2.16 6.06
CA ALA A 270 -24.10 -1.86 4.65
C ALA A 270 -22.60 -1.74 4.37
N ALA A 271 -21.83 -1.14 5.28
CA ALA A 271 -20.37 -1.03 5.15
C ALA A 271 -19.69 -2.40 5.27
N ARG A 272 -20.14 -3.25 6.18
CA ARG A 272 -19.63 -4.62 6.31
C ARG A 272 -19.89 -5.46 5.07
N ASP A 273 -21.11 -5.40 4.54
CA ASP A 273 -21.49 -6.14 3.33
C ASP A 273 -20.71 -5.65 2.10
N TYR A 274 -20.50 -4.34 2.00
CA TYR A 274 -19.69 -3.73 0.93
C TYR A 274 -18.23 -4.18 1.03
N GLU A 275 -17.64 -4.20 2.24
CA GLU A 275 -16.26 -4.63 2.43
C GLU A 275 -16.09 -6.14 2.20
N ALA A 276 -17.06 -6.96 2.57
CA ALA A 276 -17.06 -8.38 2.23
C ALA A 276 -17.09 -8.60 0.70
N ALA A 277 -17.88 -7.80 -0.03
CA ALA A 277 -17.89 -7.83 -1.50
C ALA A 277 -16.55 -7.33 -2.09
N ASN A 278 -15.91 -6.33 -1.49
CA ASN A 278 -14.57 -5.89 -1.87
C ASN A 278 -13.54 -7.01 -1.68
N ALA A 279 -13.55 -7.65 -0.49
CA ALA A 279 -12.60 -8.72 -0.14
C ALA A 279 -12.69 -9.90 -1.13
N ALA A 280 -13.90 -10.23 -1.58
CA ALA A 280 -14.13 -11.29 -2.58
C ALA A 280 -13.61 -10.95 -3.99
N ARG A 281 -13.16 -9.71 -4.24
CA ARG A 281 -12.68 -9.23 -5.54
C ARG A 281 -11.20 -8.87 -5.57
N VAL A 282 -10.42 -9.28 -4.58
CA VAL A 282 -8.98 -8.99 -4.51
C VAL A 282 -8.19 -10.28 -4.69
N ILE A 283 -7.18 -10.22 -5.56
CA ILE A 283 -6.16 -11.24 -5.66
C ILE A 283 -4.79 -10.58 -5.75
N ALA A 284 -3.80 -11.15 -5.08
CA ALA A 284 -2.43 -10.68 -5.20
C ALA A 284 -1.77 -11.23 -6.47
N LEU A 285 -1.00 -10.40 -7.17
CA LEU A 285 -0.01 -10.81 -8.16
C LEU A 285 1.35 -10.76 -7.48
N ASP A 286 1.97 -11.90 -7.32
CA ASP A 286 3.26 -12.07 -6.65
C ASP A 286 4.44 -11.89 -7.62
N ASP A 287 5.67 -11.92 -7.13
CA ASP A 287 6.89 -11.72 -7.93
C ASP A 287 7.69 -13.00 -8.21
N GLY A 288 7.21 -14.15 -7.73
CA GLY A 288 7.88 -15.46 -7.89
C GLY A 288 8.98 -15.74 -6.87
N THR A 289 9.03 -14.96 -5.75
CA THR A 289 10.03 -15.17 -4.69
C THR A 289 9.42 -15.13 -3.28
N ASN A 290 10.19 -15.59 -2.28
CA ASN A 290 9.91 -15.39 -0.85
C ASN A 290 10.78 -14.26 -0.26
N THR A 291 11.35 -13.40 -1.10
CA THR A 291 12.32 -12.41 -0.64
C THR A 291 11.64 -11.24 0.02
N ASN A 292 12.04 -10.93 1.26
CA ASN A 292 11.75 -9.63 1.84
C ASN A 292 12.82 -8.63 1.35
N LEU A 293 12.42 -7.76 0.44
CA LEU A 293 13.30 -6.76 -0.20
C LEU A 293 13.86 -5.72 0.77
N LEU A 294 13.34 -5.62 2.00
CA LEU A 294 13.89 -4.77 3.06
C LEU A 294 15.15 -5.37 3.70
N ASN A 295 15.40 -6.66 3.51
CA ASN A 295 16.59 -7.32 4.03
C ASN A 295 17.79 -7.01 3.11
N GLY A 296 18.88 -6.49 3.66
CA GLY A 296 20.02 -5.91 2.94
C GLY A 296 20.67 -6.75 1.82
N ALA A 297 20.37 -8.07 1.71
CA ALA A 297 20.86 -8.91 0.62
C ALA A 297 20.20 -8.61 -0.73
N ALA A 298 19.04 -7.96 -0.74
CA ALA A 298 18.26 -7.67 -1.94
C ALA A 298 18.49 -6.26 -2.52
N THR A 299 19.55 -5.59 -2.10
CA THR A 299 19.75 -4.15 -2.34
C THR A 299 19.89 -3.72 -3.79
N GLU A 300 20.23 -4.65 -4.69
CA GLU A 300 20.48 -4.35 -6.10
C GLU A 300 19.45 -4.95 -7.07
N ALA A 301 18.49 -5.73 -6.55
CA ALA A 301 17.48 -6.35 -7.40
C ALA A 301 16.47 -5.29 -7.89
N ALA A 302 16.17 -5.33 -9.16
CA ALA A 302 15.07 -4.57 -9.73
C ALA A 302 13.74 -5.07 -9.16
N TYR A 303 12.87 -4.14 -8.73
CA TYR A 303 11.51 -4.48 -8.33
C TYR A 303 10.72 -5.04 -9.51
N ALA A 304 9.93 -6.07 -9.25
CA ALA A 304 9.16 -6.77 -10.27
C ALA A 304 8.30 -5.83 -11.11
N TYR A 305 7.55 -4.94 -10.47
CA TYR A 305 6.51 -4.13 -11.11
C TYR A 305 6.77 -2.62 -11.08
N LEU A 306 7.87 -2.17 -10.47
CA LEU A 306 8.32 -0.77 -10.46
C LEU A 306 9.46 -0.50 -11.44
N ALA A 307 9.90 -1.52 -12.17
CA ALA A 307 10.96 -1.39 -13.15
C ALA A 307 10.49 -0.63 -14.39
N ASN A 308 11.45 -0.13 -15.18
CA ASN A 308 11.21 0.55 -16.45
C ASN A 308 10.35 1.83 -16.36
N GLY A 309 10.38 2.51 -15.21
CA GLY A 309 9.67 3.77 -15.02
C GLY A 309 8.15 3.63 -14.81
N SER A 310 7.64 2.40 -14.62
CA SER A 310 6.25 2.21 -14.21
C SER A 310 6.09 2.53 -12.72
N PRO A 311 5.21 3.47 -12.33
CA PRO A 311 4.95 3.74 -10.92
C PRO A 311 3.99 2.72 -10.28
N ALA A 312 3.47 1.75 -11.01
CA ALA A 312 2.49 0.75 -10.55
C ALA A 312 1.41 1.37 -9.63
N ARG A 313 0.78 2.45 -10.10
CA ARG A 313 -0.20 3.23 -9.32
C ARG A 313 -1.49 2.47 -9.08
N VAL A 314 -2.10 2.70 -7.94
CA VAL A 314 -3.51 2.36 -7.73
C VAL A 314 -4.39 3.05 -8.79
N GLY A 315 -5.26 2.29 -9.43
CA GLY A 315 -6.07 2.73 -10.54
C GLY A 315 -5.46 2.52 -11.94
N TYR A 316 -4.18 2.08 -12.04
CA TYR A 316 -3.61 1.68 -13.32
C TYR A 316 -4.17 0.32 -13.74
N HIS A 317 -4.35 0.18 -15.06
CA HIS A 317 -4.88 -1.04 -15.64
C HIS A 317 -3.78 -2.07 -15.89
N VAL A 318 -4.14 -3.32 -15.68
CA VAL A 318 -3.27 -4.48 -15.85
C VAL A 318 -3.91 -5.43 -16.85
N SER A 319 -3.17 -5.82 -17.88
CA SER A 319 -3.53 -6.88 -18.80
C SER A 319 -2.50 -8.00 -18.76
N PHE A 320 -2.96 -9.24 -18.71
CA PHE A 320 -2.08 -10.40 -18.69
C PHE A 320 -1.66 -10.76 -20.12
N ALA A 321 -0.35 -10.70 -20.35
CA ALA A 321 0.29 -11.12 -21.60
C ALA A 321 0.75 -12.58 -21.57
N GLY A 322 0.87 -13.14 -20.36
CA GLY A 322 1.26 -14.53 -20.11
C GLY A 322 0.41 -15.18 -19.04
N PRO A 323 0.47 -16.52 -18.93
CA PRO A 323 -0.22 -17.25 -17.89
C PRO A 323 0.43 -17.08 -16.52
N VAL A 324 -0.33 -17.42 -15.46
CA VAL A 324 0.09 -17.44 -14.07
C VAL A 324 -0.31 -18.76 -13.43
N VAL A 325 0.28 -19.09 -12.28
CA VAL A 325 -0.11 -20.22 -11.44
C VAL A 325 -0.99 -19.71 -10.30
N LEU A 326 -2.07 -20.44 -9.99
CA LEU A 326 -2.89 -20.15 -8.81
C LEU A 326 -2.30 -20.89 -7.60
N GLU A 327 -1.79 -20.17 -6.63
CA GLU A 327 -1.06 -20.75 -5.51
C GLU A 327 -1.55 -20.20 -4.17
N PRO A 328 -1.81 -21.07 -3.17
CA PRO A 328 -2.11 -20.62 -1.81
C PRO A 328 -0.85 -20.09 -1.13
N ARG A 329 -0.92 -18.85 -0.63
CA ARG A 329 0.16 -18.18 0.11
C ARG A 329 -0.40 -17.28 1.20
N HIS A 330 0.21 -17.35 2.38
CA HIS A 330 -0.14 -16.47 3.50
C HIS A 330 -1.65 -16.42 3.81
N GLY A 331 -2.35 -17.56 3.62
CA GLY A 331 -3.78 -17.71 3.92
C GLY A 331 -4.74 -17.20 2.84
N SER A 332 -4.26 -16.98 1.62
CA SER A 332 -5.08 -16.62 0.47
C SER A 332 -4.48 -17.16 -0.82
N PHE A 333 -5.30 -17.32 -1.85
CA PHE A 333 -4.80 -17.62 -3.19
C PHE A 333 -4.20 -16.37 -3.85
N VAL A 334 -3.10 -16.56 -4.57
CA VAL A 334 -2.39 -15.53 -5.32
C VAL A 334 -2.14 -15.98 -6.77
N PHE A 335 -1.95 -15.04 -7.67
CA PHE A 335 -1.39 -15.27 -8.99
C PHE A 335 0.13 -15.24 -8.91
N GLN A 336 0.78 -16.41 -9.05
CA GLN A 336 2.22 -16.51 -9.17
C GLN A 336 2.64 -16.40 -10.65
N PRO A 337 3.63 -15.57 -11.00
CA PRO A 337 4.22 -15.63 -12.33
C PRO A 337 4.90 -16.99 -12.55
N THR A 338 4.92 -17.48 -13.78
CA THR A 338 5.50 -18.82 -14.09
C THR A 338 7.02 -18.90 -13.91
N SER A 339 7.66 -17.76 -13.70
CA SER A 339 9.08 -17.64 -13.35
C SER A 339 9.30 -16.38 -12.51
N MET A 340 10.40 -16.32 -11.80
CA MET A 340 10.77 -15.18 -10.99
C MET A 340 10.83 -13.88 -11.80
N VAL A 341 10.10 -12.86 -11.40
CA VAL A 341 10.07 -11.51 -11.99
C VAL A 341 10.97 -10.53 -11.22
N ALA A 342 11.11 -10.71 -9.91
CA ALA A 342 12.05 -9.94 -9.10
C ALA A 342 13.48 -10.11 -9.66
N GLY A 343 14.13 -8.99 -10.00
CA GLY A 343 15.41 -9.00 -10.70
C GLY A 343 15.33 -9.26 -12.23
N HIS A 344 14.18 -9.70 -12.72
CA HIS A 344 13.94 -10.05 -14.13
C HIS A 344 12.64 -9.41 -14.65
N PRO A 345 12.52 -8.08 -14.67
CA PRO A 345 11.25 -7.40 -15.02
C PRO A 345 10.77 -7.70 -16.45
N ASP A 346 11.65 -8.17 -17.31
CA ASP A 346 11.34 -8.66 -18.67
C ASP A 346 10.51 -9.95 -18.69
N ARG A 347 10.44 -10.68 -17.57
CA ARG A 347 9.62 -11.89 -17.41
C ARG A 347 8.22 -11.59 -16.84
N SER A 348 7.87 -10.33 -16.66
CA SER A 348 6.55 -9.94 -16.13
C SER A 348 5.42 -10.54 -16.99
N PRO A 349 4.47 -11.27 -16.38
CA PRO A 349 3.32 -11.80 -17.10
C PRO A 349 2.30 -10.71 -17.47
N VAL A 350 2.50 -9.47 -17.00
CA VAL A 350 1.54 -8.38 -17.16
C VAL A 350 2.13 -7.15 -17.85
N THR A 351 1.25 -6.41 -18.51
CA THR A 351 1.49 -5.05 -18.98
C THR A 351 0.65 -4.11 -18.10
N ILE A 352 1.30 -3.10 -17.50
CA ILE A 352 0.68 -2.08 -16.67
C ILE A 352 0.58 -0.80 -17.52
N THR A 353 -0.64 -0.22 -17.60
CA THR A 353 -0.91 0.97 -18.40
C THR A 353 -1.61 2.04 -17.56
N GLY A 354 -1.20 3.30 -17.74
CA GLY A 354 -1.76 4.46 -17.07
C GLY A 354 -0.84 5.67 -17.24
N GLN A 355 -1.30 6.82 -16.78
CA GLN A 355 -0.52 8.07 -16.82
C GLN A 355 -0.65 8.78 -15.47
N ARG A 356 0.45 9.32 -14.97
CA ARG A 356 0.46 10.22 -13.81
C ARG A 356 -0.31 11.51 -14.16
N PRO A 357 -1.28 11.94 -13.35
CA PRO A 357 -2.07 13.12 -13.64
C PRO A 357 -1.26 14.41 -13.43
N SER A 358 -1.37 15.36 -14.35
CA SER A 358 -0.96 16.74 -14.08
C SER A 358 -1.90 17.42 -13.10
N ALA A 359 -1.46 18.54 -12.50
CA ALA A 359 -2.32 19.33 -11.63
C ALA A 359 -3.61 19.73 -12.38
N PRO A 360 -4.79 19.51 -11.78
CA PRO A 360 -6.07 19.80 -12.42
C PRO A 360 -6.30 21.31 -12.52
N ALA A 361 -7.10 21.71 -13.48
CA ALA A 361 -7.56 23.08 -13.60
C ALA A 361 -8.95 23.20 -12.96
N VAL A 362 -9.13 24.18 -12.10
CA VAL A 362 -10.44 24.64 -11.61
C VAL A 362 -10.74 26.02 -12.18
N GLY A 363 -12.03 26.32 -12.38
CA GLY A 363 -12.48 27.64 -12.82
C GLY A 363 -12.25 28.73 -11.77
N GLY A 364 -12.85 29.90 -12.02
CA GLY A 364 -12.79 31.04 -11.09
C GLY A 364 -11.56 31.93 -11.28
N ASP A 365 -11.49 32.96 -10.44
CA ASP A 365 -10.45 33.99 -10.44
C ASP A 365 -9.58 33.94 -9.18
N THR A 366 -9.89 33.05 -8.25
CA THR A 366 -9.17 32.80 -7.00
C THR A 366 -9.18 31.29 -6.71
N ARG A 367 -8.03 30.74 -6.38
CA ARG A 367 -7.87 29.30 -6.11
C ARG A 367 -7.42 29.06 -4.68
N VAL A 368 -8.13 28.19 -4.00
CA VAL A 368 -7.79 27.71 -2.65
C VAL A 368 -7.43 26.23 -2.75
N ALA A 369 -6.46 25.79 -1.98
CA ALA A 369 -6.16 24.37 -1.84
C ALA A 369 -6.08 24.00 -0.35
N THR A 370 -6.28 22.72 -0.05
CA THR A 370 -5.89 22.10 1.21
C THR A 370 -4.93 20.96 0.94
N PHE A 371 -3.90 20.79 1.76
CA PHE A 371 -2.86 19.83 1.53
C PHE A 371 -2.22 19.36 2.85
N ASN A 372 -2.50 18.12 3.25
CA ASN A 372 -1.74 17.42 4.28
C ASN A 372 -0.36 17.06 3.73
N VAL A 373 0.72 17.59 4.35
CA VAL A 373 2.09 17.51 3.84
C VAL A 373 2.93 16.42 4.52
N LEU A 374 2.31 15.46 5.19
CA LEU A 374 2.94 14.29 5.81
C LEU A 374 4.10 14.69 6.75
N ASN A 375 3.76 15.30 7.90
CA ASN A 375 4.72 15.66 8.94
C ASN A 375 5.92 16.47 8.42
N TYR A 376 5.66 17.66 7.87
CA TYR A 376 6.75 18.58 7.48
C TYR A 376 7.38 19.21 8.73
N PHE A 377 8.55 18.69 9.12
CA PHE A 377 9.36 19.13 10.25
C PHE A 377 10.69 19.67 9.75
N SER A 378 11.02 20.91 10.11
CA SER A 378 12.34 21.49 9.88
C SER A 378 13.36 21.07 10.94
N ASP A 379 12.88 20.66 12.12
CA ASP A 379 13.66 19.99 13.14
C ASP A 379 13.81 18.51 12.79
N LEU A 380 15.01 17.94 12.99
CA LEU A 380 15.35 16.62 12.50
C LEU A 380 15.46 15.60 13.63
N GLY A 381 15.08 14.36 13.37
CA GLY A 381 15.23 13.29 14.34
C GLY A 381 16.66 13.10 14.82
N VAL A 382 17.67 13.35 13.97
CA VAL A 382 19.10 13.25 14.33
C VAL A 382 19.51 14.27 15.40
N ASP A 383 18.81 15.39 15.48
CA ASP A 383 19.13 16.47 16.44
C ASP A 383 18.35 16.29 17.77
N GLU A 384 17.36 15.39 17.86
CA GLU A 384 16.65 15.04 19.09
C GLU A 384 17.38 13.95 19.88
N ALA A 385 17.77 14.25 21.12
CA ALA A 385 18.52 13.33 21.96
C ALA A 385 17.77 12.00 22.22
N GLY A 386 18.37 10.89 21.81
CA GLY A 386 17.79 9.56 21.98
C GLY A 386 16.75 9.16 20.93
N CYS A 387 16.43 10.03 19.99
CA CYS A 387 15.57 9.70 18.85
C CYS A 387 16.22 8.60 18.01
N LYS A 388 15.39 7.69 17.51
CA LYS A 388 15.79 6.67 16.53
C LYS A 388 15.02 6.91 15.23
N GLY A 389 15.49 6.31 14.13
CA GLY A 389 14.82 6.40 12.85
C GLY A 389 14.40 5.04 12.32
N TYR A 390 13.47 5.06 11.37
CA TYR A 390 13.26 3.94 10.47
C TYR A 390 14.39 3.89 9.46
N PRO A 391 15.11 2.76 9.37
CA PRO A 391 16.22 2.66 8.42
C PRO A 391 15.71 2.44 7.00
N ASP A 392 16.43 2.93 6.02
CA ASP A 392 16.33 2.44 4.66
C ASP A 392 17.07 1.10 4.50
N ARG A 393 17.05 0.53 3.30
CA ARG A 393 17.71 -0.76 3.00
C ARG A 393 19.24 -0.73 3.11
N THR A 394 19.86 0.45 3.19
CA THR A 394 21.28 0.61 3.47
C THR A 394 21.58 0.72 4.97
N GLY A 395 20.53 0.85 5.80
CA GLY A 395 20.63 1.07 7.22
C GLY A 395 20.69 2.55 7.63
N ALA A 396 20.61 3.48 6.67
CA ALA A 396 20.53 4.91 6.97
C ALA A 396 19.11 5.28 7.45
N PHE A 397 19.02 6.06 8.53
CA PHE A 397 17.73 6.49 9.06
C PHE A 397 17.10 7.57 8.20
N VAL A 398 15.84 7.36 7.81
CA VAL A 398 15.06 8.23 6.92
C VAL A 398 14.04 9.06 7.71
N THR A 399 13.21 8.44 8.53
CA THR A 399 12.11 9.08 9.28
C THR A 399 12.29 8.87 10.77
N ALA A 400 11.96 9.85 11.58
CA ALA A 400 11.97 9.76 13.04
C ALA A 400 10.99 8.69 13.55
N LYS A 401 11.37 7.94 14.59
CA LYS A 401 10.59 6.84 15.13
C LYS A 401 10.41 6.97 16.64
N LYS A 402 9.18 7.18 17.10
CA LYS A 402 8.84 7.35 18.52
C LYS A 402 9.61 8.50 19.19
N CYS A 403 9.73 9.61 18.49
CA CYS A 403 10.35 10.85 18.93
C CYS A 403 9.28 11.94 19.01
N LYS A 404 9.62 13.11 19.55
CA LYS A 404 8.75 14.28 19.46
C LYS A 404 8.72 14.82 18.01
N VAL A 405 9.88 14.86 17.37
CA VAL A 405 9.99 15.06 15.92
C VAL A 405 9.36 13.89 15.21
N ARG A 406 8.45 14.14 14.27
CA ARG A 406 7.74 13.10 13.49
C ARG A 406 8.16 13.03 12.02
N GLY A 407 8.87 14.05 11.54
CA GLY A 407 9.29 14.17 10.14
C GLY A 407 10.60 13.44 9.82
N ALA A 408 11.39 14.03 8.95
CA ALA A 408 12.65 13.46 8.49
C ALA A 408 13.66 13.26 9.64
N PHE A 409 14.37 12.13 9.61
CA PHE A 409 15.43 11.87 10.58
C PHE A 409 16.73 12.60 10.21
N SER A 410 17.05 12.69 8.93
CA SER A 410 18.31 13.23 8.41
C SER A 410 18.09 14.44 7.50
N ARG A 411 19.15 15.21 7.30
CA ARG A 411 19.14 16.37 6.39
C ARG A 411 18.85 15.95 4.93
N GLU A 412 19.32 14.79 4.53
CA GLU A 412 19.08 14.26 3.18
C GLU A 412 17.62 13.87 2.99
N ALA A 413 17.02 13.16 3.96
CA ALA A 413 15.62 12.81 3.93
C ALA A 413 14.73 14.05 3.93
N PHE A 414 15.07 15.07 4.72
CA PHE A 414 14.37 16.35 4.74
C PHE A 414 14.45 17.07 3.37
N ALA A 415 15.63 17.10 2.76
CA ALA A 415 15.80 17.71 1.44
C ALA A 415 14.94 17.01 0.38
N ASN A 416 14.81 15.70 0.44
CA ASN A 416 13.93 14.93 -0.45
C ASN A 416 12.45 15.25 -0.20
N GLN A 417 12.03 15.34 1.07
CA GLN A 417 10.66 15.73 1.43
C GLN A 417 10.34 17.15 0.95
N GLU A 418 11.19 18.13 1.32
CA GLU A 418 10.99 19.55 0.99
C GLU A 418 10.91 19.75 -0.54
N ALA A 419 11.79 19.10 -1.32
CA ALA A 419 11.80 19.22 -2.78
C ALA A 419 10.47 18.76 -3.41
N LYS A 420 9.93 17.62 -2.97
CA LYS A 420 8.66 17.08 -3.46
C LYS A 420 7.47 17.98 -3.08
N ILE A 421 7.38 18.42 -1.83
CA ILE A 421 6.31 19.30 -1.34
C ILE A 421 6.35 20.64 -2.08
N VAL A 422 7.53 21.24 -2.26
CA VAL A 422 7.71 22.48 -3.01
C VAL A 422 7.28 22.32 -4.47
N SER A 423 7.63 21.19 -5.10
CA SER A 423 7.19 20.87 -6.47
C SER A 423 5.66 20.77 -6.54
N ALA A 424 5.03 20.06 -5.60
CA ALA A 424 3.57 19.88 -5.56
C ALA A 424 2.83 21.22 -5.32
N ILE A 425 3.21 21.99 -4.31
CA ILE A 425 2.55 23.26 -3.98
C ILE A 425 2.66 24.25 -5.15
N ASN A 426 3.83 24.38 -5.78
CA ASN A 426 3.99 25.27 -6.92
C ASN A 426 3.18 24.80 -8.14
N ALA A 427 3.05 23.50 -8.36
CA ALA A 427 2.27 22.91 -9.46
C ALA A 427 0.74 23.06 -9.28
N LEU A 428 0.24 23.08 -8.02
CA LEU A 428 -1.19 23.32 -7.72
C LEU A 428 -1.72 24.61 -8.30
N GLY A 429 -0.88 25.64 -8.41
CA GLY A 429 -1.29 26.95 -8.92
C GLY A 429 -2.30 27.68 -8.02
N ALA A 430 -2.45 27.27 -6.76
CA ALA A 430 -3.34 27.88 -5.78
C ALA A 430 -2.85 29.28 -5.35
N ASP A 431 -3.79 30.15 -4.96
CA ASP A 431 -3.53 31.47 -4.38
C ASP A 431 -3.43 31.43 -2.86
N VAL A 432 -4.19 30.49 -2.24
CA VAL A 432 -4.15 30.16 -0.81
C VAL A 432 -4.00 28.65 -0.68
N VAL A 433 -3.13 28.18 0.23
CA VAL A 433 -3.05 26.75 0.59
C VAL A 433 -3.20 26.62 2.11
N ALA A 434 -4.22 25.90 2.54
CA ALA A 434 -4.34 25.36 3.88
C ALA A 434 -3.42 24.13 3.97
N LEU A 435 -2.59 24.08 4.99
CA LEU A 435 -1.60 23.03 5.20
C LEU A 435 -1.92 22.28 6.50
N GLU A 436 -1.93 20.98 6.45
CA GLU A 436 -2.00 20.10 7.60
C GLU A 436 -0.63 19.44 7.83
N GLU A 437 -0.37 19.04 9.08
CA GLU A 437 0.88 18.37 9.51
C GLU A 437 2.14 19.24 9.40
N ILE A 438 2.00 20.55 9.56
CA ILE A 438 3.14 21.46 9.75
C ILE A 438 3.63 21.36 11.19
N GLU A 439 4.93 21.26 11.38
CA GLU A 439 5.57 21.25 12.69
C GLU A 439 5.16 22.45 13.55
N ASN A 440 4.95 22.19 14.85
CA ASN A 440 4.88 23.17 15.89
C ASN A 440 6.15 23.11 16.78
N PRO A 441 7.21 23.87 16.48
CA PRO A 441 8.48 23.78 17.19
C PRO A 441 8.37 24.09 18.69
N VAL A 442 7.39 24.89 19.11
CA VAL A 442 7.12 25.20 20.52
C VAL A 442 6.65 23.95 21.27
N ALA A 443 5.72 23.17 20.67
CA ALA A 443 5.22 21.93 21.26
C ALA A 443 6.29 20.80 21.23
N VAL A 444 7.15 20.78 20.22
CA VAL A 444 8.33 19.89 20.17
C VAL A 444 9.29 20.23 21.32
N GLY A 445 9.40 21.53 21.71
CA GLY A 445 10.25 21.99 22.79
C GLY A 445 11.68 22.33 22.39
N VAL A 446 11.90 22.66 21.11
CA VAL A 446 13.22 23.03 20.57
C VAL A 446 13.57 24.52 20.75
N GLY A 447 12.65 25.29 21.32
CA GLY A 447 12.89 26.72 21.68
C GLY A 447 12.84 27.69 20.48
N MET A 448 12.31 27.24 19.35
CA MET A 448 12.13 28.06 18.15
C MET A 448 10.76 28.78 18.15
N ASP A 449 10.61 29.75 17.26
CA ASP A 449 9.33 30.40 17.01
C ASP A 449 8.32 29.39 16.45
N ARG A 450 7.03 29.54 16.82
CA ARG A 450 5.94 28.64 16.38
C ARG A 450 5.83 28.55 14.84
N ASP A 451 6.19 29.63 14.15
CA ASP A 451 6.11 29.71 12.68
C ASP A 451 7.43 29.36 11.97
N ALA A 452 8.49 28.95 12.68
CA ALA A 452 9.81 28.73 12.10
C ALA A 452 9.79 27.72 10.94
N SER A 453 9.12 26.59 11.10
CA SER A 453 9.04 25.54 10.07
C SER A 453 8.19 25.97 8.89
N LEU A 454 7.12 26.72 9.13
CA LEU A 454 6.30 27.32 8.07
C LEU A 454 7.08 28.37 7.26
N ALA A 455 7.84 29.24 7.97
CA ALA A 455 8.72 30.21 7.34
C ALA A 455 9.79 29.54 6.47
N ARG A 456 10.35 28.42 6.95
CA ARG A 456 11.29 27.59 6.19
C ARG A 456 10.67 27.07 4.89
N LEU A 457 9.45 26.54 4.93
CA LEU A 457 8.74 26.05 3.74
C LEU A 457 8.52 27.20 2.74
N VAL A 458 8.10 28.39 3.22
CA VAL A 458 7.90 29.58 2.37
C VAL A 458 9.21 30.05 1.75
N GLU A 459 10.34 29.99 2.47
CA GLU A 459 11.66 30.28 1.90
C GLU A 459 11.99 29.33 0.74
N ALA A 460 11.77 28.01 0.91
CA ALA A 460 12.02 27.00 -0.11
C ALA A 460 11.09 27.19 -1.33
N LEU A 461 9.81 27.49 -1.11
CA LEU A 461 8.85 27.82 -2.17
C LEU A 461 9.27 29.05 -2.96
N ASN A 462 9.69 30.11 -2.28
CA ASN A 462 10.15 31.35 -2.92
C ASN A 462 11.47 31.16 -3.69
N LYS A 463 12.33 30.29 -3.22
CA LYS A 463 13.55 29.92 -3.93
C LYS A 463 13.24 29.27 -5.28
N ALA A 464 12.19 28.44 -5.33
CA ALA A 464 11.77 27.74 -6.54
C ALA A 464 10.92 28.61 -7.48
N ALA A 465 9.94 29.37 -6.94
CA ALA A 465 8.95 30.13 -7.72
C ALA A 465 9.35 31.59 -8.00
N GLY A 466 10.37 32.10 -7.35
CA GLY A 466 10.78 33.50 -7.37
C GLY A 466 10.50 34.22 -6.04
N SER A 467 11.42 35.07 -5.63
CA SER A 467 11.37 35.81 -4.36
C SER A 467 10.06 36.61 -4.22
N GLY A 468 9.40 36.46 -3.05
CA GLY A 468 8.17 37.20 -2.71
C GLY A 468 6.90 36.66 -3.36
N THR A 469 6.94 35.52 -4.04
CA THR A 469 5.76 34.86 -4.58
C THR A 469 4.83 34.39 -3.46
N TRP A 470 5.40 33.71 -2.45
CA TRP A 470 4.68 33.12 -1.32
C TRP A 470 4.94 33.90 -0.02
N ALA A 471 3.92 33.99 0.79
CA ALA A 471 3.95 34.43 2.18
C ALA A 471 3.15 33.46 3.04
N TYR A 472 3.35 33.47 4.36
CA TYR A 472 2.52 32.71 5.29
C TYR A 472 1.66 33.63 6.15
N VAL A 473 0.56 33.10 6.71
CA VAL A 473 -0.23 33.78 7.73
C VAL A 473 0.47 33.59 9.07
N PRO A 474 0.89 34.66 9.77
CA PRO A 474 1.50 34.53 11.08
C PRO A 474 0.55 33.90 12.09
N SER A 475 1.11 33.21 13.06
CA SER A 475 0.37 32.75 14.24
C SER A 475 -0.33 33.91 14.94
N PRO A 476 -1.57 33.76 15.43
CA PRO A 476 -2.25 34.80 16.20
C PRO A 476 -1.54 35.05 17.53
N GLN A 477 -1.81 36.21 18.15
CA GLN A 477 -1.22 36.58 19.44
C GLN A 477 -1.68 35.66 20.57
N ILE A 478 -2.90 35.13 20.45
CA ILE A 478 -3.46 34.18 21.42
C ILE A 478 -3.45 32.78 20.76
N VAL A 479 -2.65 31.90 21.34
CA VAL A 479 -2.59 30.48 20.96
C VAL A 479 -3.05 29.61 22.13
N PRO A 480 -3.58 28.41 21.88
CA PRO A 480 -3.94 27.46 22.92
C PRO A 480 -2.74 27.12 23.82
N GLU A 481 -3.02 26.87 25.12
CA GLU A 481 -1.96 26.47 26.07
C GLU A 481 -1.41 25.07 25.75
N ALA A 482 -2.26 24.18 25.22
CA ALA A 482 -1.89 22.81 24.85
C ALA A 482 -2.14 22.57 23.36
N GLU A 483 -1.08 22.40 22.61
CA GLU A 483 -1.09 22.07 21.18
C GLU A 483 -0.33 20.77 20.90
N ASP A 484 -0.65 20.09 19.79
CA ASP A 484 0.11 18.96 19.27
C ASP A 484 1.44 19.47 18.64
N VAL A 485 2.40 18.57 18.45
CA VAL A 485 3.68 18.83 17.74
C VAL A 485 3.47 19.11 16.25
N ILE A 486 2.28 18.87 15.71
CA ILE A 486 1.84 19.28 14.37
C ILE A 486 0.63 20.20 14.48
N ARG A 487 0.48 21.09 13.53
CA ARG A 487 -0.61 22.06 13.45
C ARG A 487 -1.08 22.28 12.03
N VAL A 488 -2.19 22.99 11.87
CA VAL A 488 -2.64 23.54 10.59
C VAL A 488 -2.06 24.94 10.40
N ALA A 489 -1.90 25.36 9.14
CA ALA A 489 -1.30 26.65 8.77
C ALA A 489 -1.81 27.13 7.41
N PHE A 490 -1.55 28.41 7.06
CA PHE A 490 -1.83 28.94 5.75
C PHE A 490 -0.60 29.55 5.10
N ILE A 491 -0.44 29.30 3.80
CA ILE A 491 0.44 30.05 2.91
C ILE A 491 -0.39 30.65 1.78
N TYR A 492 0.09 31.76 1.22
CA TYR A 492 -0.64 32.48 0.17
C TYR A 492 0.27 33.22 -0.78
N LYS A 493 -0.22 33.48 -1.99
CA LYS A 493 0.47 34.34 -2.97
C LYS A 493 0.12 35.80 -2.74
N SER A 494 1.07 36.57 -2.26
CA SER A 494 0.88 37.99 -1.87
C SER A 494 0.49 38.93 -3.03
N ALA A 495 0.75 38.52 -4.27
CA ALA A 495 0.35 39.27 -5.48
C ALA A 495 -1.15 39.11 -5.81
N THR A 496 -1.83 38.06 -5.33
CA THR A 496 -3.22 37.74 -5.71
C THR A 496 -4.21 37.90 -4.57
N VAL A 497 -3.78 37.57 -3.34
CA VAL A 497 -4.60 37.64 -2.13
C VAL A 497 -3.82 38.24 -0.96
N ALA A 498 -4.55 38.80 0.01
CA ALA A 498 -3.98 39.27 1.27
C ALA A 498 -4.85 38.80 2.46
N PRO A 499 -4.27 38.45 3.60
CA PRO A 499 -5.02 38.17 4.81
C PRO A 499 -5.69 39.45 5.33
N VAL A 500 -6.92 39.33 5.88
CA VAL A 500 -7.70 40.41 6.47
C VAL A 500 -7.83 40.16 7.96
N GLY A 501 -7.23 41.05 8.74
CA GLY A 501 -7.20 40.83 10.22
C GLY A 501 -6.26 39.70 10.64
N GLU A 502 -6.31 39.39 11.91
CA GLU A 502 -5.55 38.32 12.53
C GLU A 502 -6.29 36.97 12.35
N SER A 503 -5.55 35.86 12.20
CA SER A 503 -6.11 34.53 12.19
C SER A 503 -6.70 34.15 13.56
N LEU A 504 -7.65 33.24 13.60
CA LEU A 504 -8.30 32.77 14.83
C LEU A 504 -8.16 31.27 14.98
N ILE A 505 -7.76 30.81 16.16
CA ILE A 505 -7.70 29.40 16.49
C ILE A 505 -8.93 29.00 17.30
N ASP A 506 -9.52 27.84 17.03
CA ASP A 506 -10.57 27.23 17.82
C ASP A 506 -9.96 26.47 19.00
N ASP A 507 -10.16 26.98 20.22
CA ASP A 507 -9.66 26.37 21.46
C ASP A 507 -10.74 25.53 22.16
N ASP A 508 -11.61 24.91 21.38
CA ASP A 508 -12.65 24.03 21.94
C ASP A 508 -12.03 22.76 22.55
N PRO A 509 -12.48 22.32 23.74
CA PRO A 509 -12.00 21.09 24.39
C PRO A 509 -12.07 19.82 23.54
N ALA A 510 -12.92 19.78 22.49
CA ALA A 510 -12.97 18.65 21.56
C ALA A 510 -11.66 18.43 20.79
N PHE A 511 -10.82 19.47 20.66
CA PHE A 511 -9.53 19.38 20.01
C PHE A 511 -8.36 19.27 20.99
N THR A 512 -8.45 19.90 22.16
CA THR A 512 -7.34 20.05 23.11
C THR A 512 -6.81 18.71 23.59
N GLY A 513 -5.52 18.41 23.28
CA GLY A 513 -4.86 17.14 23.65
C GLY A 513 -5.33 15.92 22.84
N LEU A 514 -6.25 16.09 21.89
CA LEU A 514 -6.84 15.01 21.09
C LEU A 514 -6.50 15.13 19.58
N ALA A 515 -6.49 16.36 19.07
CA ALA A 515 -6.24 16.66 17.65
C ALA A 515 -5.62 18.05 17.51
N ARG A 516 -5.56 18.58 16.30
CA ARG A 516 -5.05 19.92 16.00
C ARG A 516 -6.20 20.89 15.99
N GLN A 517 -6.02 22.03 16.63
CA GLN A 517 -7.04 23.08 16.68
C GLN A 517 -7.27 23.69 15.29
N PRO A 518 -8.53 23.86 14.84
CA PRO A 518 -8.84 24.53 13.59
C PRO A 518 -8.33 25.96 13.55
N LEU A 519 -7.90 26.42 12.38
CA LEU A 519 -7.39 27.77 12.14
C LEU A 519 -8.24 28.45 11.08
N ALA A 520 -8.83 29.61 11.39
CA ALA A 520 -9.58 30.42 10.47
C ALA A 520 -8.79 31.66 10.04
N GLN A 521 -8.80 31.95 8.74
CA GLN A 521 -8.28 33.21 8.18
C GLN A 521 -9.21 33.76 7.11
N GLU A 522 -9.50 35.05 7.21
CA GLU A 522 -10.13 35.79 6.13
C GLU A 522 -9.09 36.27 5.13
N PHE A 523 -9.37 36.11 3.86
CA PHE A 523 -8.56 36.60 2.74
C PHE A 523 -9.39 37.51 1.86
N ALA A 524 -8.73 38.54 1.31
CA ALA A 524 -9.29 39.40 0.28
C ALA A 524 -8.43 39.37 -0.97
N ARG A 525 -9.07 39.44 -2.13
CA ARG A 525 -8.35 39.57 -3.40
C ARG A 525 -7.58 40.90 -3.45
N VAL A 526 -6.35 40.88 -3.94
CA VAL A 526 -5.58 42.05 -4.28
C VAL A 526 -6.08 42.55 -5.63
N THR A 527 -6.75 43.75 -5.65
CA THR A 527 -7.26 44.37 -6.85
C THR A 527 -6.64 45.76 -7.03
N ALA A 528 -6.47 46.19 -8.29
CA ALA A 528 -5.98 47.56 -8.60
C ALA A 528 -7.04 48.63 -8.31
N GLU A 529 -8.31 48.23 -8.13
CA GLU A 529 -9.43 49.13 -7.87
C GLU A 529 -9.66 49.33 -6.38
N ARG A 530 -10.00 50.58 -5.98
CA ARG A 530 -10.24 50.95 -4.57
C ARG A 530 -11.62 50.53 -4.01
N SER A 531 -12.43 49.81 -4.75
CA SER A 531 -13.65 49.20 -4.21
C SER A 531 -13.28 48.13 -3.16
N ALA A 532 -14.06 48.02 -2.09
CA ALA A 532 -13.82 46.96 -1.07
C ALA A 532 -13.68 45.61 -1.74
N PRO A 533 -12.50 44.98 -1.65
CA PRO A 533 -12.28 43.69 -2.33
C PRO A 533 -13.22 42.66 -1.74
N ALA A 534 -13.76 41.77 -2.59
CA ALA A 534 -14.52 40.63 -2.10
C ALA A 534 -13.60 39.75 -1.24
N SER A 535 -14.08 39.41 -0.05
CA SER A 535 -13.36 38.57 0.91
C SER A 535 -14.07 37.23 1.15
N PHE A 536 -13.32 36.27 1.60
CA PHE A 536 -13.79 34.93 1.96
C PHE A 536 -12.99 34.39 3.15
N VAL A 537 -13.56 33.47 3.88
CA VAL A 537 -12.91 32.82 5.02
C VAL A 537 -12.58 31.37 4.66
N VAL A 538 -11.38 30.93 5.05
CA VAL A 538 -10.97 29.53 5.00
C VAL A 538 -10.69 29.07 6.41
N ILE A 539 -11.27 27.92 6.81
CA ILE A 539 -11.02 27.27 8.09
C ILE A 539 -10.33 25.93 7.80
N ALA A 540 -9.05 25.85 8.14
CA ALA A 540 -8.23 24.67 8.00
C ALA A 540 -8.47 23.72 9.19
N ASN A 541 -8.59 22.41 8.91
CA ASN A 541 -8.96 21.38 9.88
C ASN A 541 -8.04 20.17 9.78
N HIS A 542 -7.78 19.54 10.92
CA HIS A 542 -7.15 18.22 10.97
C HIS A 542 -7.67 17.46 12.19
N PHE A 543 -8.68 16.61 11.97
CA PHE A 543 -9.38 15.87 13.03
C PHE A 543 -8.54 14.71 13.59
N LYS A 544 -9.05 14.07 14.67
CA LYS A 544 -8.41 12.92 15.28
C LYS A 544 -8.36 11.73 14.35
N SER A 545 -7.17 11.16 14.15
CA SER A 545 -6.97 9.99 13.29
C SER A 545 -7.70 8.75 13.81
N LYS A 546 -7.99 7.81 12.89
CA LYS A 546 -8.66 6.52 13.16
C LYS A 546 -7.74 5.48 13.84
N GLY A 547 -6.42 5.71 13.90
CA GLY A 547 -5.44 4.69 14.25
C GLY A 547 -5.40 4.30 15.72
N SER A 548 -5.92 5.12 16.64
CA SER A 548 -5.84 4.84 18.08
C SER A 548 -7.01 5.40 18.87
N VAL A 549 -7.34 4.71 19.96
CA VAL A 549 -8.28 5.18 20.98
C VAL A 549 -7.49 5.98 22.01
N PRO A 550 -7.80 7.28 22.26
CA PRO A 550 -7.20 8.01 23.35
C PRO A 550 -7.53 7.38 24.70
N GLU A 551 -6.58 7.44 25.65
CA GLU A 551 -6.78 6.91 26.98
C GLU A 551 -8.00 7.56 27.67
N GLY A 552 -8.89 6.73 28.24
CA GLY A 552 -10.11 7.20 28.89
C GLY A 552 -11.23 7.67 27.97
N ALA A 553 -11.12 7.50 26.65
CA ALA A 553 -12.08 8.06 25.68
C ALA A 553 -13.48 7.38 25.65
N GLY A 554 -13.68 6.26 26.36
CA GLY A 554 -14.95 5.54 26.42
C GLY A 554 -15.29 4.66 25.21
N GLU A 555 -16.34 3.85 25.34
CA GLU A 555 -16.72 2.81 24.38
C GLU A 555 -17.09 3.34 22.99
N GLY A 556 -17.65 4.54 22.86
CA GLY A 556 -18.01 5.14 21.56
C GLY A 556 -16.80 5.53 20.69
N ASN A 557 -15.57 5.34 21.20
CA ASN A 557 -14.32 5.62 20.49
C ASN A 557 -13.51 4.36 20.15
N VAL A 558 -14.01 3.18 20.48
CA VAL A 558 -13.41 1.90 20.10
C VAL A 558 -14.05 1.46 18.80
N ASP A 559 -13.22 0.98 17.86
CA ASP A 559 -13.72 0.41 16.62
C ASP A 559 -14.65 -0.78 16.91
N ASN A 560 -15.90 -0.66 16.48
CA ASN A 560 -16.95 -1.67 16.65
C ASN A 560 -17.23 -2.46 15.35
N GLY A 561 -16.37 -2.30 14.34
CA GLY A 561 -16.50 -2.96 13.04
C GLY A 561 -17.62 -2.38 12.17
N ASP A 562 -18.04 -1.14 12.37
CA ASP A 562 -19.05 -0.45 11.55
C ASP A 562 -18.45 0.28 10.33
N GLY A 563 -17.11 0.25 10.19
CA GLY A 563 -16.35 0.89 9.11
C GLY A 563 -15.83 2.29 9.46
N GLN A 564 -16.16 2.85 10.63
CA GLN A 564 -15.73 4.19 11.03
C GLN A 564 -14.39 4.21 11.77
N GLY A 565 -13.92 3.04 12.24
CA GLY A 565 -12.65 2.91 12.97
C GLY A 565 -12.68 3.56 14.35
N ASN A 566 -11.51 3.68 14.98
CA ASN A 566 -11.38 4.26 16.31
C ASN A 566 -11.71 5.77 16.35
N ALA A 567 -12.00 6.30 17.53
CA ALA A 567 -12.19 7.72 17.86
C ALA A 567 -13.35 8.40 17.09
N ASN A 568 -14.39 7.66 16.68
CA ASN A 568 -15.52 8.22 15.93
C ASN A 568 -16.29 9.27 16.74
N ALA A 569 -16.64 9.00 18.02
CA ALA A 569 -17.36 9.96 18.85
C ALA A 569 -16.56 11.26 19.09
N ILE A 570 -15.22 11.19 19.17
CA ILE A 570 -14.35 12.37 19.23
C ILE A 570 -14.47 13.16 17.94
N ARG A 571 -14.37 12.54 16.76
CA ARG A 571 -14.49 13.25 15.48
C ARG A 571 -15.87 13.88 15.29
N VAL A 572 -16.94 13.23 15.76
CA VAL A 572 -18.29 13.84 15.77
C VAL A 572 -18.32 15.09 16.65
N ALA A 573 -17.72 15.04 17.84
CA ALA A 573 -17.63 16.21 18.73
C ALA A 573 -16.80 17.33 18.07
N GLN A 574 -15.70 16.99 17.39
CA GLN A 574 -14.87 17.93 16.64
C GLN A 574 -15.65 18.57 15.47
N ALA A 575 -16.45 17.82 14.75
CA ALA A 575 -17.32 18.35 13.69
C ALA A 575 -18.34 19.36 14.25
N GLN A 576 -18.93 19.07 15.41
CA GLN A 576 -19.89 19.98 16.08
C GLN A 576 -19.20 21.25 16.63
N ALA A 577 -18.02 21.12 17.20
CA ALA A 577 -17.21 22.25 17.65
C ALA A 577 -16.81 23.14 16.48
N LEU A 578 -16.33 22.54 15.39
CA LEU A 578 -15.99 23.26 14.16
C LEU A 578 -17.18 24.02 13.58
N ALA A 579 -18.38 23.41 13.51
CA ALA A 579 -19.59 24.09 13.05
C ALA A 579 -19.94 25.29 13.94
N SER A 580 -19.76 25.15 15.27
CA SER A 580 -19.98 26.22 16.24
C SER A 580 -18.95 27.36 16.09
N PHE A 581 -17.68 27.02 15.90
CA PHE A 581 -16.60 27.97 15.63
C PHE A 581 -16.87 28.76 14.36
N ALA A 582 -17.22 28.05 13.28
CA ALA A 582 -17.47 28.64 11.96
C ALA A 582 -18.72 29.54 11.92
N ALA A 583 -19.66 29.41 12.88
CA ALA A 583 -20.83 30.29 12.97
C ALA A 583 -20.44 31.78 13.19
N ARG A 584 -19.22 32.06 13.67
CA ARG A 584 -18.66 33.43 13.78
C ARG A 584 -18.53 34.14 12.42
N PHE A 585 -18.49 33.37 11.34
CA PHE A 585 -18.29 33.86 9.97
C PHE A 585 -19.54 33.64 9.09
N SER A 586 -20.69 33.44 9.69
CA SER A 586 -21.94 33.09 8.98
C SER A 586 -22.41 34.16 7.98
N ASP A 587 -21.95 35.39 8.13
CA ASP A 587 -22.19 36.53 7.23
C ASP A 587 -21.22 36.62 6.05
N LYS A 588 -20.18 35.77 6.01
CA LYS A 588 -19.12 35.75 5.02
C LYS A 588 -19.12 34.46 4.21
N PRO A 589 -18.70 34.48 2.93
CA PRO A 589 -18.39 33.25 2.22
C PRO A 589 -17.30 32.46 2.97
N THR A 590 -17.62 31.25 3.44
CA THR A 590 -16.73 30.46 4.28
C THR A 590 -16.61 29.04 3.77
N LEU A 591 -15.36 28.56 3.72
CA LEU A 591 -14.99 27.19 3.41
C LEU A 591 -14.42 26.49 4.65
N LEU A 592 -14.80 25.23 4.91
CA LEU A 592 -14.11 24.33 5.80
C LEU A 592 -13.32 23.35 4.93
N VAL A 593 -12.02 23.23 5.17
CA VAL A 593 -11.12 22.42 4.33
C VAL A 593 -10.15 21.65 5.22
N GLY A 594 -9.60 20.54 4.72
CA GLY A 594 -8.54 19.80 5.40
C GLY A 594 -8.85 18.33 5.55
N ASP A 595 -8.05 17.67 6.40
CA ASP A 595 -8.15 16.26 6.75
C ASP A 595 -9.14 16.07 7.92
N PHE A 596 -10.34 15.58 7.59
CA PHE A 596 -11.38 15.26 8.58
C PHE A 596 -11.24 13.84 9.16
N ASN A 597 -10.25 13.07 8.70
CA ASN A 597 -10.04 11.68 9.12
C ASN A 597 -11.31 10.83 9.10
N SER A 598 -12.23 11.15 8.20
CA SER A 598 -13.55 10.51 8.07
C SER A 598 -13.91 10.39 6.60
N TYR A 599 -14.37 9.23 6.18
CA TYR A 599 -14.89 9.05 4.81
C TYR A 599 -16.26 9.71 4.64
N SER A 600 -16.68 9.92 3.40
CA SER A 600 -17.82 10.75 2.99
C SER A 600 -19.16 10.40 3.64
N GLN A 601 -19.39 9.15 4.06
CA GLN A 601 -20.65 8.70 4.68
C GLN A 601 -20.56 8.55 6.21
N GLU A 602 -19.42 8.87 6.83
CA GLU A 602 -19.23 8.74 8.27
C GLU A 602 -19.90 9.85 9.07
N ASP A 603 -20.18 9.57 10.33
CA ASP A 603 -20.94 10.44 11.23
C ASP A 603 -20.38 11.87 11.35
N PRO A 604 -19.05 12.12 11.41
CA PRO A 604 -18.51 13.48 11.49
C PRO A 604 -18.87 14.34 10.26
N ILE A 605 -18.81 13.73 9.04
CA ILE A 605 -19.20 14.40 7.80
C ILE A 605 -20.70 14.70 7.80
N LYS A 606 -21.53 13.74 8.23
CA LYS A 606 -22.97 13.91 8.34
C LYS A 606 -23.38 14.93 9.41
N ALA A 607 -22.56 15.08 10.46
CA ALA A 607 -22.79 16.13 11.47
C ALA A 607 -22.62 17.54 10.87
N LEU A 608 -21.61 17.77 10.02
CA LEU A 608 -21.41 19.04 9.32
C LEU A 608 -22.54 19.30 8.30
N GLU A 609 -22.94 18.28 7.52
CA GLU A 609 -24.09 18.41 6.61
C GLU A 609 -25.37 18.77 7.36
N THR A 610 -25.62 18.13 8.52
CA THR A 610 -26.77 18.42 9.41
C THR A 610 -26.72 19.84 9.97
N ALA A 611 -25.53 20.38 10.23
CA ALA A 611 -25.30 21.76 10.66
C ALA A 611 -25.47 22.79 9.52
N GLY A 612 -25.80 22.34 8.29
CA GLY A 612 -26.13 23.20 7.15
C GLY A 612 -24.94 23.48 6.21
N TRP A 613 -23.82 22.80 6.36
CA TRP A 613 -22.69 22.89 5.47
C TRP A 613 -22.89 22.03 4.22
N ALA A 614 -22.65 22.60 3.05
CA ALA A 614 -22.68 21.84 1.81
C ALA A 614 -21.35 21.12 1.61
N HIS A 615 -21.33 19.80 1.60
CA HIS A 615 -20.19 19.00 1.18
C HIS A 615 -20.04 19.15 -0.34
N VAL A 616 -18.89 19.64 -0.80
CA VAL A 616 -18.68 20.04 -2.20
C VAL A 616 -17.46 19.37 -2.85
N SER A 617 -16.74 18.50 -2.13
CA SER A 617 -15.69 17.64 -2.72
C SER A 617 -16.23 16.78 -3.86
N GLY A 618 -15.38 16.46 -4.82
CA GLY A 618 -15.76 15.69 -6.01
C GLY A 618 -16.25 14.27 -5.65
N ALA A 619 -17.45 13.92 -6.08
CA ALA A 619 -17.98 12.58 -5.87
C ALA A 619 -17.15 11.55 -6.63
N GLY A 620 -16.66 10.54 -5.92
CA GLY A 620 -15.88 9.44 -6.50
C GLY A 620 -14.37 9.70 -6.61
N GLU A 621 -13.90 10.90 -6.31
CA GLU A 621 -12.49 11.19 -6.11
C GLU A 621 -11.98 10.56 -4.81
N ALA A 622 -10.68 10.34 -4.69
CA ALA A 622 -10.07 9.76 -3.51
C ALA A 622 -8.84 10.56 -3.11
N SER A 623 -8.85 11.07 -1.90
CA SER A 623 -7.68 11.77 -1.35
C SER A 623 -6.73 10.82 -0.62
N TYR A 624 -7.17 9.61 -0.27
CA TYR A 624 -6.40 8.64 0.50
C TYR A 624 -6.60 7.20 0.01
N VAL A 625 -5.58 6.37 0.18
CA VAL A 625 -5.65 4.91 -0.09
C VAL A 625 -5.16 4.17 1.14
N TYR A 626 -6.00 3.31 1.70
CA TYR A 626 -5.66 2.49 2.85
C TYR A 626 -6.07 1.03 2.65
N SER A 627 -5.13 0.10 2.83
CA SER A 627 -5.36 -1.35 2.65
C SER A 627 -6.06 -1.68 1.33
N GLY A 628 -5.63 -1.04 0.24
CA GLY A 628 -6.18 -1.25 -1.10
C GLY A 628 -7.61 -0.70 -1.31
N ARG A 629 -8.06 0.22 -0.45
CA ARG A 629 -9.34 0.92 -0.55
C ARG A 629 -9.12 2.40 -0.75
N SER A 630 -9.61 2.92 -1.87
CA SER A 630 -9.56 4.34 -2.22
C SER A 630 -10.77 5.07 -1.64
N GLY A 631 -10.57 6.21 -0.99
CA GLY A 631 -11.64 7.06 -0.45
C GLY A 631 -11.10 8.43 -0.08
N SER A 632 -11.97 9.36 0.32
CA SER A 632 -11.57 10.72 0.71
C SER A 632 -11.65 10.92 2.21
N LEU A 633 -10.52 11.30 2.82
CA LEU A 633 -10.42 11.80 4.19
C LEU A 633 -10.34 13.32 4.22
N ASP A 634 -9.88 13.91 3.12
CA ASP A 634 -9.78 15.35 2.91
C ASP A 634 -11.06 15.83 2.22
N HIS A 635 -11.66 16.86 2.77
CA HIS A 635 -12.96 17.36 2.32
C HIS A 635 -13.02 18.87 2.23
N VAL A 636 -13.95 19.33 1.41
CA VAL A 636 -14.32 20.74 1.25
C VAL A 636 -15.80 20.91 1.58
N PHE A 637 -16.09 21.82 2.50
CA PHE A 637 -17.45 22.26 2.78
C PHE A 637 -17.60 23.75 2.52
N ALA A 638 -18.76 24.15 2.04
CA ALA A 638 -19.11 25.55 1.79
C ALA A 638 -20.38 25.94 2.53
N ASN A 639 -20.40 27.13 3.13
CA ASN A 639 -21.64 27.70 3.65
C ASN A 639 -22.52 28.24 2.51
N ALA A 640 -23.72 28.70 2.85
CA ALA A 640 -24.70 29.22 1.87
C ALA A 640 -24.15 30.42 1.09
N ALA A 641 -23.25 31.24 1.67
CA ALA A 641 -22.66 32.42 1.03
C ALA A 641 -21.49 32.04 0.08
N ALA A 642 -20.71 31.00 0.40
CA ALA A 642 -19.61 30.52 -0.44
C ALA A 642 -20.08 29.68 -1.63
N LYS A 643 -21.14 28.87 -1.45
CA LYS A 643 -21.62 27.93 -2.45
C LYS A 643 -21.86 28.54 -3.86
N PRO A 644 -22.51 29.72 -4.01
CA PRO A 644 -22.69 30.33 -5.34
C PRO A 644 -21.40 30.87 -5.96
N LEU A 645 -20.32 31.00 -5.19
CA LEU A 645 -19.03 31.49 -5.69
C LEU A 645 -18.13 30.34 -6.21
N LEU A 646 -18.51 29.08 -5.97
CA LEU A 646 -17.72 27.93 -6.40
C LEU A 646 -17.74 27.83 -7.93
N ALA A 647 -16.56 27.77 -8.52
CA ALA A 647 -16.33 27.56 -9.94
C ALA A 647 -15.86 26.15 -10.28
N GLY A 648 -15.50 25.35 -9.25
CA GLY A 648 -15.09 23.95 -9.34
C GLY A 648 -14.38 23.51 -8.09
N VAL A 649 -14.48 22.20 -7.78
CA VAL A 649 -13.71 21.53 -6.72
C VAL A 649 -13.23 20.21 -7.28
N THR A 650 -11.98 19.84 -7.04
CA THR A 650 -11.41 18.57 -7.52
C THR A 650 -10.17 18.18 -6.70
N SER A 651 -9.94 16.90 -6.58
CA SER A 651 -8.73 16.34 -5.99
C SER A 651 -7.64 16.15 -7.06
N TRP A 652 -6.40 16.44 -6.72
CA TRP A 652 -5.27 16.08 -7.57
C TRP A 652 -4.65 14.78 -7.10
N ALA A 653 -4.93 13.69 -7.77
CA ALA A 653 -4.43 12.36 -7.44
C ALA A 653 -2.90 12.23 -7.65
N VAL A 654 -2.11 13.03 -6.94
CA VAL A 654 -0.64 13.11 -7.08
C VAL A 654 0.10 12.21 -6.08
N ASN A 655 -0.55 11.81 -4.98
CA ASN A 655 0.09 11.18 -3.82
C ASN A 655 -0.47 9.81 -3.47
N ALA A 656 -1.72 9.73 -3.03
CA ALA A 656 -2.31 8.55 -2.38
C ALA A 656 -2.23 7.28 -3.24
N GLN A 657 -2.31 7.41 -4.56
CA GLN A 657 -2.28 6.31 -5.51
C GLN A 657 -0.86 5.86 -5.88
N GLU A 658 0.16 6.68 -5.60
CA GLU A 658 1.56 6.36 -5.89
C GLU A 658 2.09 5.27 -4.95
N SER A 659 3.02 4.46 -5.44
CA SER A 659 3.72 3.51 -4.58
C SER A 659 4.51 4.22 -3.48
N ILE A 660 4.47 3.66 -2.28
CA ILE A 660 5.28 4.12 -1.13
C ILE A 660 6.80 4.12 -1.44
N ALA A 661 7.24 3.40 -2.48
CA ALA A 661 8.62 3.42 -2.94
C ALA A 661 9.11 4.81 -3.34
N PHE A 662 8.20 5.70 -3.76
CA PHE A 662 8.51 7.08 -4.16
C PHE A 662 8.44 8.09 -3.00
N GLU A 663 8.01 7.67 -1.81
CA GLU A 663 7.88 8.53 -0.64
C GLU A 663 9.22 8.72 0.07
N TYR A 664 9.47 9.93 0.58
CA TYR A 664 10.70 10.20 1.32
C TYR A 664 10.79 9.39 2.63
N SER A 665 9.68 9.21 3.30
CA SER A 665 9.63 8.64 4.65
C SER A 665 9.74 7.12 4.65
N ARG A 666 9.02 6.44 3.78
CA ARG A 666 8.99 4.96 3.62
C ARG A 666 9.15 4.18 4.92
N ALA A 667 8.57 4.70 6.01
CA ALA A 667 8.72 4.16 7.35
C ALA A 667 8.46 2.64 7.38
N GLY A 668 9.49 1.85 7.70
CA GLY A 668 9.41 0.40 7.74
C GLY A 668 9.35 -0.31 6.38
N MET A 669 9.27 0.43 5.27
CA MET A 669 9.08 -0.10 3.91
C MET A 669 10.14 0.41 2.94
N ASN A 670 11.36 0.37 3.30
CA ASN A 670 12.45 1.11 2.72
C ASN A 670 12.98 0.58 1.40
N ALA A 671 12.42 1.05 0.31
CA ALA A 671 12.98 0.82 -1.00
C ALA A 671 13.48 2.10 -1.67
N HIS A 672 14.21 2.88 -1.03
CA HIS A 672 14.65 4.22 -1.47
C HIS A 672 15.23 4.33 -2.91
N LEU A 673 15.28 3.25 -3.67
CA LEU A 673 15.77 3.26 -5.05
C LEU A 673 14.93 4.11 -6.01
N ALA A 674 13.68 4.35 -5.68
CA ALA A 674 12.73 4.99 -6.57
C ALA A 674 12.38 6.43 -6.16
N ILE A 675 13.08 7.05 -5.20
CA ILE A 675 12.85 8.45 -4.86
C ILE A 675 13.17 9.33 -6.07
N GLU A 676 12.15 10.01 -6.55
CA GLU A 676 12.23 11.02 -7.58
C GLU A 676 12.02 12.37 -6.91
N ALA A 677 13.07 12.92 -6.27
CA ALA A 677 12.98 14.11 -5.43
C ALA A 677 12.59 15.40 -6.18
N ASP A 678 12.72 15.41 -7.51
CA ASP A 678 12.52 16.58 -8.36
C ASP A 678 11.11 16.71 -8.93
N ASN A 679 10.19 15.79 -8.57
CA ASN A 679 8.80 15.80 -9.03
C ASN A 679 7.78 15.76 -7.88
N PRO A 680 6.49 16.12 -8.12
CA PRO A 680 5.49 16.22 -7.07
C PRO A 680 4.90 14.89 -6.60
N TYR A 681 5.11 13.80 -7.34
CA TYR A 681 4.42 12.53 -7.10
C TYR A 681 4.92 11.85 -5.83
N ARG A 682 3.98 11.47 -4.95
CA ARG A 682 4.22 10.95 -3.61
C ARG A 682 4.99 11.94 -2.73
N SER A 683 4.62 13.22 -2.78
CA SER A 683 5.09 14.25 -1.86
C SER A 683 4.45 14.12 -0.46
N SER A 684 3.33 13.40 -0.38
CA SER A 684 2.57 13.07 0.82
C SER A 684 1.87 11.71 0.63
N ASP A 685 1.12 11.25 1.61
CA ASP A 685 0.17 10.13 1.51
C ASP A 685 -1.27 10.62 1.22
N HIS A 686 -1.55 11.92 1.36
CA HIS A 686 -2.79 12.58 1.01
C HIS A 686 -2.73 13.33 -0.31
N ASN A 687 -3.81 13.32 -1.07
CA ASN A 687 -3.98 14.17 -2.24
C ASN A 687 -4.52 15.54 -1.84
N PRO A 688 -3.97 16.64 -2.41
CA PRO A 688 -4.54 17.96 -2.19
C PRO A 688 -5.90 18.13 -2.89
N GLU A 689 -6.81 18.86 -2.23
CA GLU A 689 -8.06 19.34 -2.82
C GLU A 689 -7.86 20.76 -3.38
N LEU A 690 -8.37 21.03 -4.56
CA LEU A 690 -8.27 22.33 -5.23
C LEU A 690 -9.67 22.91 -5.48
N ILE A 691 -9.88 24.15 -5.05
CA ILE A 691 -11.15 24.86 -5.07
C ILE A 691 -10.99 26.13 -5.91
N GLY A 692 -11.85 26.34 -6.89
CA GLY A 692 -11.96 27.59 -7.64
C GLY A 692 -13.11 28.44 -7.12
N LEU A 693 -12.85 29.74 -6.90
CA LEU A 693 -13.82 30.75 -6.52
C LEU A 693 -13.91 31.84 -7.56
N THR A 694 -15.11 32.36 -7.82
CA THR A 694 -15.34 33.57 -8.60
C THR A 694 -15.73 34.67 -7.65
N LEU A 695 -14.78 35.56 -7.35
CA LEU A 695 -14.94 36.65 -6.40
C LEU A 695 -15.14 38.04 -7.09
N SER A 696 -14.79 38.18 -8.35
CA SER A 696 -15.06 39.41 -9.13
C SER A 696 -16.55 39.50 -9.40
N GLY A 697 -17.17 40.56 -8.92
CA GLY A 697 -18.60 40.83 -8.86
C GLY A 697 -19.37 40.47 -10.11
N GLY A 698 -20.54 39.97 -9.91
CA GLY A 698 -21.54 39.42 -10.81
C GLY A 698 -21.63 40.01 -12.20
N GLY A 699 -20.87 39.48 -13.12
CA GLY A 699 -21.24 39.39 -14.51
C GLY A 699 -22.14 38.18 -14.67
N GLU A 700 -23.20 38.39 -15.47
CA GLU A 700 -24.20 37.41 -15.87
C GLU A 700 -23.67 35.96 -15.97
N PRO A 701 -24.36 34.96 -15.43
CA PRO A 701 -23.91 33.56 -15.50
C PRO A 701 -23.63 33.21 -16.96
N ALA A 702 -22.46 32.62 -17.19
CA ALA A 702 -22.11 32.11 -18.50
C ALA A 702 -23.22 31.20 -19.02
N PRO A 703 -23.61 31.25 -20.28
CA PRO A 703 -24.69 30.45 -20.80
C PRO A 703 -24.35 28.99 -20.63
N THR A 704 -25.21 28.29 -19.90
CA THR A 704 -25.18 26.85 -19.75
C THR A 704 -25.03 26.20 -21.14
N PRO A 705 -24.14 25.23 -21.34
CA PRO A 705 -24.11 24.48 -22.58
C PRO A 705 -25.49 23.84 -22.77
N SER A 706 -26.18 24.26 -23.80
CA SER A 706 -27.49 23.73 -24.21
C SER A 706 -27.27 22.25 -24.58
N THR A 707 -27.68 21.36 -23.71
CA THR A 707 -27.92 19.98 -24.04
C THR A 707 -29.23 19.94 -24.85
N ASN A 708 -29.11 19.94 -26.15
CA ASN A 708 -30.20 19.57 -27.00
C ASN A 708 -30.44 18.05 -26.87
N PRO A 709 -31.61 17.60 -26.44
CA PRO A 709 -31.98 16.21 -26.62
C PRO A 709 -32.42 16.00 -28.07
N SER A 710 -31.59 15.31 -28.86
CA SER A 710 -32.03 14.78 -30.12
C SER A 710 -32.75 13.46 -29.88
N THR A 711 -34.04 13.47 -30.01
CA THR A 711 -34.88 12.31 -30.15
C THR A 711 -34.86 11.79 -31.58
N ASP A 712 -34.82 10.51 -31.68
CA ASP A 712 -35.51 9.54 -32.49
C ASP A 712 -34.69 8.78 -33.55
N PRO A 713 -34.75 7.47 -33.52
CA PRO A 713 -34.08 6.60 -34.45
C PRO A 713 -35.09 6.12 -35.53
N SER A 714 -34.92 6.49 -36.77
CA SER A 714 -35.49 5.74 -37.89
C SER A 714 -34.80 6.06 -39.19
N GLU A 715 -34.48 4.98 -39.91
CA GLU A 715 -34.11 4.88 -41.32
C GLU A 715 -32.61 4.71 -41.64
N ALA A 716 -32.34 3.47 -42.01
CA ALA A 716 -31.17 3.07 -42.78
C ALA A 716 -31.27 3.58 -44.23
N PRO A 717 -30.20 3.88 -44.91
CA PRO A 717 -30.04 3.56 -46.31
C PRO A 717 -28.76 2.75 -46.61
N SER A 718 -28.98 1.87 -47.57
CA SER A 718 -28.08 0.97 -48.28
C SER A 718 -26.96 1.67 -49.11
N PRO A 719 -25.98 0.92 -49.61
CA PRO A 719 -24.63 1.37 -49.88
C PRO A 719 -24.26 1.71 -51.31
N ALA A 720 -23.03 2.23 -51.44
CA ALA A 720 -22.12 2.24 -52.60
C ALA A 720 -22.05 3.54 -53.45
N PRO A 721 -20.98 3.81 -54.22
CA PRO A 721 -19.80 2.98 -54.50
C PRO A 721 -18.41 3.67 -54.36
N ALA A 722 -17.38 2.86 -54.47
CA ALA A 722 -15.98 3.15 -54.52
C ALA A 722 -15.51 4.05 -55.64
N SER A 723 -14.43 4.80 -55.40
CA SER A 723 -13.45 5.11 -56.43
C SER A 723 -12.08 5.43 -55.86
N SER A 724 -11.14 4.69 -56.37
CA SER A 724 -9.70 4.64 -56.33
C SER A 724 -8.98 5.98 -56.50
N GLN A 725 -7.85 6.18 -55.85
CA GLN A 725 -6.52 6.38 -56.47
C GLN A 725 -5.47 6.81 -55.41
N ALA A 726 -4.40 5.99 -55.30
CA ALA A 726 -3.08 6.44 -54.90
C ALA A 726 -2.35 7.03 -56.12
N PRO A 727 -1.25 7.80 -56.01
CA PRO A 727 0.08 7.24 -55.70
C PRO A 727 1.06 8.17 -54.91
N SER A 728 2.11 7.54 -54.42
CA SER A 728 3.43 8.09 -54.03
C SER A 728 4.18 8.79 -55.18
N PRO A 729 5.37 9.40 -55.04
CA PRO A 729 6.49 9.15 -54.10
C PRO A 729 7.31 10.40 -53.66
N ALA A 730 8.34 10.11 -52.82
CA ALA A 730 9.43 11.01 -52.37
C ALA A 730 10.37 11.52 -53.47
N PRO A 731 11.23 12.51 -53.11
CA PRO A 731 12.67 12.19 -53.30
C PRO A 731 13.61 12.68 -52.16
N GLN A 732 14.67 11.88 -52.05
CA GLN A 732 15.91 12.13 -51.32
C GLN A 732 16.78 13.24 -51.95
N ARG A 733 17.68 13.82 -51.12
CA ARG A 733 19.08 14.21 -51.24
C ARG A 733 19.39 15.35 -50.27
N GLY A 734 20.53 15.48 -49.63
CA GLY A 734 21.85 14.89 -49.70
C GLY A 734 22.77 15.63 -48.74
N LEU A 735 23.74 14.96 -48.30
CA LEU A 735 25.00 15.24 -47.64
C LEU A 735 25.52 16.71 -47.58
N SER A 736 26.06 17.13 -46.44
CA SER A 736 27.41 17.69 -46.40
C SER A 736 28.00 17.69 -44.97
N GLN A 737 29.26 17.28 -44.93
CA GLN A 737 30.20 17.14 -43.82
C GLN A 737 30.67 18.48 -43.26
N GLY A 738 31.12 18.48 -42.01
CA GLY A 738 31.91 19.57 -41.44
C GLY A 738 32.50 19.21 -40.08
N THR A 739 33.66 18.63 -40.11
CA THR A 739 34.59 18.35 -39.03
C THR A 739 35.09 19.64 -38.35
N THR A 740 35.22 19.67 -37.03
CA THR A 740 36.45 20.14 -36.34
C THR A 740 36.53 19.67 -34.89
N ALA A 741 37.70 19.16 -34.58
CA ALA A 741 38.16 18.72 -33.25
C ALA A 741 38.59 19.88 -32.38
N SER A 742 38.52 19.73 -31.05
CA SER A 742 39.61 20.07 -30.12
C SER A 742 39.21 19.77 -28.68
N THR A 743 39.88 18.93 -28.07
CA THR A 743 40.90 18.82 -27.02
C THR A 743 40.41 18.59 -25.62
N ARG A 744 40.85 17.44 -25.16
CA ARG A 744 40.95 16.93 -23.78
C ARG A 744 41.55 17.94 -22.82
N THR A 745 41.05 17.93 -21.57
CA THR A 745 41.87 17.89 -20.35
C THR A 745 41.15 17.18 -19.21
N THR A 746 41.81 16.14 -18.73
CA THR A 746 41.54 15.42 -17.49
C THR A 746 42.25 16.10 -16.32
N PRO A 747 41.77 16.01 -15.09
CA PRO A 747 42.70 15.76 -13.99
C PRO A 747 42.33 14.58 -13.12
N SER A 748 43.35 13.86 -12.90
CA SER A 748 43.80 12.86 -11.93
C SER A 748 42.99 12.58 -10.65
N ARG A 749 42.85 11.29 -10.51
CA ARG A 749 42.47 10.43 -9.39
C ARG A 749 43.43 10.62 -8.20
N GLN A 750 42.89 10.83 -7.02
CA GLN A 750 43.54 10.50 -5.75
C GLN A 750 42.78 9.44 -5.00
N THR A 751 43.47 8.32 -4.84
CA THR A 751 43.11 7.17 -4.01
C THR A 751 43.22 7.51 -2.54
N ARG A 752 42.17 7.19 -1.74
CA ARG A 752 42.32 6.98 -0.30
C ARG A 752 41.63 5.67 0.10
N THR A 753 42.42 4.84 0.74
CA THR A 753 42.14 3.52 1.29
C THR A 753 41.14 3.57 2.44
N PRO A 754 40.27 2.55 2.60
CA PRO A 754 39.33 2.47 3.71
C PRO A 754 39.96 1.80 4.93
N SER A 755 39.77 2.37 6.09
CA SER A 755 40.03 1.75 7.38
C SER A 755 38.80 0.99 7.88
N ASN A 756 39.02 -0.26 8.25
CA ASN A 756 38.10 -1.16 8.92
C ASN A 756 37.47 -0.56 10.18
N LEU A 757 36.16 -0.70 10.36
CA LEU A 757 35.53 -0.77 11.67
C LEU A 757 34.40 -1.80 11.68
N ALA A 758 34.37 -2.49 12.79
CA ALA A 758 33.79 -3.78 13.09
C ALA A 758 32.25 -3.87 12.95
N ARG A 759 31.80 -5.06 12.53
CA ARG A 759 30.44 -5.61 12.68
C ARG A 759 30.06 -5.71 14.15
N THR A 760 28.88 -5.26 14.51
CA THR A 760 28.08 -5.91 15.55
C THR A 760 26.70 -6.15 14.96
N GLY A 761 26.36 -7.43 14.85
CA GLY A 761 25.06 -7.90 14.43
C GLY A 761 24.09 -7.90 15.61
N THR A 762 22.86 -8.30 15.27
CA THR A 762 21.71 -8.64 16.12
C THR A 762 20.73 -7.52 16.44
N ASP A 763 19.56 -7.61 15.76
CA ASP A 763 18.25 -7.34 16.35
C ASP A 763 17.08 -7.65 15.37
N ALA A 764 17.31 -8.41 14.28
CA ALA A 764 16.25 -8.81 13.34
C ALA A 764 15.36 -9.97 13.86
N ASP A 765 15.77 -10.67 14.95
CA ASP A 765 15.07 -11.84 15.48
C ASP A 765 13.99 -11.53 16.53
N ARG A 766 13.76 -10.25 16.89
CA ARG A 766 12.77 -9.89 17.93
C ARG A 766 11.38 -9.52 17.41
N ALA A 767 11.20 -9.26 16.15
CA ALA A 767 9.89 -8.93 15.60
C ALA A 767 9.01 -10.19 15.37
N VAL A 768 9.63 -11.36 15.13
CA VAL A 768 8.90 -12.63 14.98
C VAL A 768 8.59 -13.27 16.34
N GLY A 769 9.29 -12.88 17.41
CA GLY A 769 9.10 -13.41 18.75
C GLY A 769 7.92 -12.82 19.53
N LEU A 770 7.40 -11.65 19.18
CA LEU A 770 6.32 -10.99 19.94
C LEU A 770 4.93 -11.54 19.59
N GLY A 771 4.72 -12.03 18.38
CA GLY A 771 3.46 -12.70 18.00
C GLY A 771 3.27 -14.06 18.69
N VAL A 772 4.36 -14.78 18.96
CA VAL A 772 4.33 -16.10 19.61
C VAL A 772 4.20 -15.99 21.14
N LEU A 773 4.67 -14.91 21.76
CA LEU A 773 4.59 -14.72 23.23
C LEU A 773 3.21 -14.28 23.71
N LEU A 774 2.39 -13.64 22.90
CA LEU A 774 1.00 -13.30 23.26
C LEU A 774 0.06 -14.49 23.17
N ALA A 775 0.32 -15.47 22.32
CA ALA A 775 -0.41 -16.73 22.27
C ALA A 775 -0.09 -17.66 23.46
N ALA A 776 1.14 -17.59 24.01
CA ALA A 776 1.53 -18.37 25.20
C ALA A 776 0.95 -17.78 26.52
N ALA A 777 0.69 -16.46 26.59
CA ALA A 777 0.08 -15.84 27.76
C ALA A 777 -1.43 -16.08 27.86
N GLY A 778 -2.15 -16.19 26.73
CA GLY A 778 -3.57 -16.54 26.68
C GLY A 778 -3.86 -17.99 27.12
N GLY A 779 -2.98 -18.93 26.81
CA GLY A 779 -3.11 -20.35 27.19
C GLY A 779 -2.87 -20.62 28.69
N GLY A 780 -2.05 -19.80 29.35
CA GLY A 780 -1.75 -19.93 30.78
C GLY A 780 -2.90 -19.56 31.71
N LEU A 781 -3.69 -18.57 31.35
CA LEU A 781 -4.83 -18.12 32.18
C LEU A 781 -6.03 -19.08 32.15
N LEU A 782 -6.22 -19.85 31.08
CA LEU A 782 -7.28 -20.86 31.00
C LEU A 782 -7.00 -22.13 31.82
N LEU A 783 -5.72 -22.45 32.10
CA LEU A 783 -5.34 -23.58 32.94
C LEU A 783 -5.40 -23.28 34.43
N VAL A 784 -5.25 -22.04 34.86
CA VAL A 784 -5.40 -21.65 36.27
C VAL A 784 -6.87 -21.56 36.66
N ALA A 785 -7.76 -21.12 35.78
CA ALA A 785 -9.20 -21.05 36.03
C ALA A 785 -9.86 -22.46 36.15
N ARG A 786 -9.29 -23.51 35.53
CA ARG A 786 -9.78 -24.90 35.68
C ARG A 786 -9.31 -25.60 36.95
N ARG A 787 -8.24 -25.15 37.61
CA ARG A 787 -7.76 -25.75 38.89
C ARG A 787 -8.46 -25.21 40.14
N VAL A 788 -9.07 -24.03 40.06
CA VAL A 788 -9.83 -23.44 41.21
C VAL A 788 -11.26 -23.97 41.30
N ARG A 789 -11.84 -24.59 40.26
CA ARG A 789 -13.19 -25.23 40.30
C ARG A 789 -13.24 -26.70 40.73
N ARG A 790 -12.11 -27.28 41.16
CA ARG A 790 -12.09 -28.66 41.67
C ARG A 790 -11.74 -28.77 43.17
N ARG A 791 -11.76 -27.65 43.94
CA ARG A 791 -11.73 -27.70 45.41
C ARG A 791 -12.75 -26.72 45.92
N GLY A 792 -13.98 -27.13 45.90
CA GLY A 792 -15.10 -26.50 46.58
C GLY A 792 -16.29 -27.42 46.43
#